data_5e4a26cbbc9bbe76b4647f605cc46cb2
#
_entry.id   5e4a26cbbc9bbe76b4647f605cc46cb2
#
_cell.length_a   1.000
_cell.length_b   1.000
_cell.length_c   1.000
_cell.angle_alpha   90.00
_cell.angle_beta   90.00
_cell.angle_gamma   90.00
#
_symmetry.space_group_name_H-M   'P 1'
#
loop_
_entity.id
_entity.type
_entity.pdbx_description
1 polymer ?
#
loop_
_entity_poly.entity_id
_entity_poly.type
_entity_poly.pdbx_seq_one_letter_code
_entity_poly.pdbx_strand_id
1 'polypeptide(L)'
;MAVFELILCIIAAVVVSSFVSRFVPKVSTPLVQIVLGVLVTYLPFFPDATLDPELFMVLFIAPLLYLEAHEIDKSALLKTLDLSLSLAIGLAIVTMAAVGFTLHAVWPSITLASALALGAALGPTDAVAVSSLGKEASLTQRQRSVLKGESLFNDASGIVGFQFALAAAFTGEFAVGQAAGEFVISFFGGTLFGLVIAAAANWLFETVRSLGWETTTTRILMELFLPFLLYLGAEEFNVSGILSVVAAGLFIRFDRTGVGPNVARTNIVSTSVWGVLSFSLNGAVFILLGMQLPRAMMASWSDPYISNIALIGIILLVTLVVIALRFFWIAAMLRVARDTISGQRRKMTPERWRSAAVMTFGGPKGTITLSLMFTIPYYIAGGAPFPMRDELIFIASGVIIVTLLLANFLLPLLAPNRGKDPSAEMIPVTIDVLRATVEELTGRITPENRRAILMVIDQYTKRIGRLQQRIGDTDPQGFEQLQIEALHWEKEFVRDRLADTKAHPAADTATQELNVEACERMLDQIMNTLRHTSTDPTSGHAVSQIRGRVRMFQRQMSNYAKRTVSKIRHTTPLVSEDQIFARTRELQVEAIHHVIGRLIDEMGQDTYNTEHCSALLLDYRRAEASLQTRPTMSGTTETITQVEDVKRESYGIELGMIQDMYEAGDINRAQARSLRRNIYVMQVDADSGI
;
A
#
# COMPACT_ATOMS: atom_id res chain seq x y z
N MET A 1 32.40 -20.89 1.29
CA MET A 1 31.25 -21.68 1.74
C MET A 1 30.54 -20.94 2.90
N ALA A 2 31.22 -20.59 4.00
CA ALA A 2 30.58 -19.96 5.17
C ALA A 2 29.79 -18.69 4.88
N VAL A 3 30.27 -17.79 4.01
CA VAL A 3 29.52 -16.58 3.60
C VAL A 3 28.27 -16.93 2.81
N PHE A 4 28.32 -17.94 1.95
CA PHE A 4 27.15 -18.41 1.19
C PHE A 4 26.10 -19.04 2.13
N GLU A 5 26.53 -19.84 3.08
CA GLU A 5 25.65 -20.44 4.11
C GLU A 5 25.00 -19.34 4.97
N LEU A 6 25.77 -18.31 5.34
CA LEU A 6 25.25 -17.14 6.06
C LEU A 6 24.15 -16.42 5.26
N ILE A 7 24.41 -16.13 3.98
CA ILE A 7 23.42 -15.47 3.10
C ILE A 7 22.16 -16.33 2.98
N LEU A 8 22.30 -17.65 2.77
CA LEU A 8 21.17 -18.56 2.68
C LEU A 8 20.35 -18.58 3.98
N CYS A 9 21.04 -18.59 5.12
CA CYS A 9 20.40 -18.56 6.44
C CYS A 9 19.62 -17.23 6.66
N ILE A 10 20.20 -16.10 6.25
CA ILE A 10 19.56 -14.79 6.32
C ILE A 10 18.30 -14.77 5.43
N ILE A 11 18.40 -15.24 4.19
CA ILE A 11 17.24 -15.29 3.27
C ILE A 11 16.13 -16.18 3.86
N ALA A 12 16.47 -17.36 4.39
CA ALA A 12 15.52 -18.25 5.05
C ALA A 12 14.83 -17.56 6.24
N ALA A 13 15.59 -16.84 7.08
CA ALA A 13 15.06 -16.10 8.21
C ALA A 13 14.16 -14.93 7.76
N VAL A 14 14.48 -14.23 6.66
CA VAL A 14 13.62 -13.21 6.05
C VAL A 14 12.28 -13.81 5.61
N VAL A 15 12.31 -14.96 4.92
CA VAL A 15 11.10 -15.68 4.51
C VAL A 15 10.26 -16.06 5.72
N VAL A 16 10.87 -16.66 6.75
CA VAL A 16 10.18 -17.01 8.01
C VAL A 16 9.58 -15.78 8.66
N SER A 17 10.30 -14.65 8.69
CA SER A 17 9.80 -13.39 9.27
C SER A 17 8.53 -12.89 8.58
N SER A 18 8.43 -13.07 7.26
CA SER A 18 7.25 -12.70 6.46
C SER A 18 6.00 -13.48 6.88
N PHE A 19 6.16 -14.75 7.26
CA PHE A 19 5.07 -15.56 7.80
C PHE A 19 4.74 -15.19 9.25
N VAL A 20 5.76 -15.14 10.13
CA VAL A 20 5.58 -14.86 11.55
C VAL A 20 4.90 -13.51 11.80
N SER A 21 5.29 -12.47 11.07
CA SER A 21 4.67 -11.13 11.19
C SER A 21 3.16 -11.11 10.95
N ARG A 22 2.61 -12.08 10.21
CA ARG A 22 1.16 -12.21 10.01
C ARG A 22 0.42 -12.73 11.23
N PHE A 23 1.08 -13.53 12.07
CA PHE A 23 0.49 -14.09 13.30
C PHE A 23 0.63 -13.13 14.49
N VAL A 24 1.55 -12.17 14.42
CA VAL A 24 1.81 -11.19 15.50
C VAL A 24 1.66 -9.76 14.95
N PRO A 25 0.45 -9.33 14.56
CA PRO A 25 0.23 -8.05 13.88
C PRO A 25 0.58 -6.82 14.73
N LYS A 26 0.55 -6.94 16.07
CA LYS A 26 0.87 -5.84 17.00
C LYS A 26 2.36 -5.54 17.16
N VAL A 27 3.23 -6.39 16.59
CA VAL A 27 4.69 -6.22 16.65
C VAL A 27 5.20 -5.88 15.27
N SER A 28 5.98 -4.82 15.17
CA SER A 28 6.56 -4.41 13.89
C SER A 28 7.48 -5.48 13.31
N THR A 29 7.47 -5.61 11.99
CA THR A 29 8.31 -6.59 11.27
C THR A 29 9.79 -6.50 11.64
N PRO A 30 10.41 -5.31 11.79
CA PRO A 30 11.80 -5.20 12.25
C PRO A 30 12.07 -5.88 13.59
N LEU A 31 11.18 -5.73 14.57
CA LEU A 31 11.35 -6.39 15.88
C LEU A 31 11.27 -7.92 15.76
N VAL A 32 10.36 -8.44 14.94
CA VAL A 32 10.27 -9.88 14.65
C VAL A 32 11.56 -10.37 14.00
N GLN A 33 12.13 -9.62 13.07
CA GLN A 33 13.39 -9.95 12.38
C GLN A 33 14.59 -9.94 13.33
N ILE A 34 14.67 -8.97 14.24
CA ILE A 34 15.71 -8.95 15.28
C ILE A 34 15.62 -10.20 16.17
N VAL A 35 14.42 -10.54 16.65
CA VAL A 35 14.21 -11.73 17.49
C VAL A 35 14.60 -13.00 16.73
N LEU A 36 14.20 -13.13 15.46
CA LEU A 36 14.61 -14.26 14.62
C LEU A 36 16.12 -14.31 14.44
N GLY A 37 16.78 -13.17 14.24
CA GLY A 37 18.25 -13.09 14.18
C GLY A 37 18.92 -13.60 15.44
N VAL A 38 18.42 -13.20 16.62
CA VAL A 38 18.88 -13.73 17.93
C VAL A 38 18.69 -15.24 17.99
N LEU A 39 17.52 -15.76 17.63
CA LEU A 39 17.22 -17.19 17.66
C LEU A 39 18.12 -18.00 16.71
N VAL A 40 18.37 -17.48 15.52
CA VAL A 40 19.24 -18.12 14.51
C VAL A 40 20.67 -18.28 15.02
N THR A 41 21.17 -17.35 15.82
CA THR A 41 22.53 -17.44 16.40
C THR A 41 22.72 -18.65 17.31
N TYR A 42 21.66 -19.16 17.93
CA TYR A 42 21.73 -20.35 18.80
C TYR A 42 21.54 -21.66 18.04
N LEU A 43 21.36 -21.63 16.72
CA LEU A 43 21.25 -22.86 15.93
C LEU A 43 22.65 -23.54 15.78
N PRO A 44 22.74 -24.87 15.95
CA PRO A 44 24.02 -25.58 15.90
C PRO A 44 24.68 -25.60 14.52
N PHE A 45 23.95 -25.21 13.49
CA PHE A 45 24.44 -25.14 12.10
C PHE A 45 24.82 -23.70 11.68
N PHE A 46 24.89 -22.78 12.65
CA PHE A 46 25.15 -21.39 12.33
C PHE A 46 26.61 -21.18 11.94
N PRO A 47 26.90 -20.64 10.74
CA PRO A 47 28.27 -20.43 10.31
C PRO A 47 28.93 -19.29 11.11
N ASP A 48 30.14 -19.53 11.56
CA ASP A 48 30.98 -18.53 12.24
C ASP A 48 31.58 -17.55 11.21
N ALA A 49 30.71 -16.91 10.41
CA ALA A 49 31.10 -15.94 9.41
C ALA A 49 30.80 -14.53 9.90
N THR A 50 31.78 -13.67 9.84
CA THR A 50 31.62 -12.22 9.97
C THR A 50 31.48 -11.61 8.59
N LEU A 51 30.46 -10.79 8.39
CA LEU A 51 30.32 -10.02 7.16
C LEU A 51 31.29 -8.85 7.22
N ASP A 52 32.06 -8.68 6.15
CA ASP A 52 32.91 -7.50 5.99
C ASP A 52 32.06 -6.22 5.99
N PRO A 53 32.41 -5.20 6.80
CA PRO A 53 31.64 -3.96 6.88
C PRO A 53 31.49 -3.21 5.54
N GLU A 54 32.54 -3.24 4.71
CA GLU A 54 32.53 -2.59 3.40
C GLU A 54 31.58 -3.32 2.45
N LEU A 55 31.64 -4.64 2.41
CA LEU A 55 30.71 -5.48 1.66
C LEU A 55 29.25 -5.27 2.14
N PHE A 56 29.07 -5.09 3.44
CA PHE A 56 27.75 -4.81 4.01
C PHE A 56 27.20 -3.46 3.51
N MET A 57 28.02 -2.41 3.48
CA MET A 57 27.62 -1.10 2.99
C MET A 57 27.27 -1.13 1.51
N VAL A 58 28.06 -1.79 0.68
CA VAL A 58 27.80 -1.94 -0.77
C VAL A 58 26.52 -2.75 -1.02
N LEU A 59 26.42 -3.93 -0.39
CA LEU A 59 25.38 -4.91 -0.75
C LEU A 59 23.99 -4.55 -0.21
N PHE A 60 23.93 -3.96 0.98
CA PHE A 60 22.66 -3.70 1.66
C PHE A 60 22.32 -2.21 1.73
N ILE A 61 23.25 -1.37 2.16
CA ILE A 61 22.95 0.03 2.45
C ILE A 61 22.84 0.88 1.18
N ALA A 62 23.75 0.71 0.23
CA ALA A 62 23.73 1.48 -1.01
C ALA A 62 22.41 1.33 -1.79
N PRO A 63 21.89 0.12 -2.11
CA PRO A 63 20.63 0.00 -2.82
C PRO A 63 19.42 0.47 -1.98
N LEU A 64 19.44 0.33 -0.65
CA LEU A 64 18.38 0.82 0.21
C LEU A 64 18.30 2.35 0.21
N LEU A 65 19.41 3.03 0.40
CA LEU A 65 19.47 4.51 0.36
C LEU A 65 19.11 5.07 -1.00
N TYR A 66 19.53 4.38 -2.08
CA TYR A 66 19.14 4.73 -3.44
C TYR A 66 17.63 4.70 -3.61
N LEU A 67 16.97 3.60 -3.18
CA LEU A 67 15.54 3.44 -3.27
C LEU A 67 14.80 4.48 -2.43
N GLU A 68 15.22 4.71 -1.19
CA GLU A 68 14.63 5.72 -0.31
C GLU A 68 14.70 7.12 -0.92
N ALA A 69 15.88 7.49 -1.49
CA ALA A 69 16.06 8.74 -2.18
C ALA A 69 15.19 8.86 -3.44
N HIS A 70 15.01 7.75 -4.15
CA HIS A 70 14.21 7.70 -5.37
C HIS A 70 12.71 7.82 -5.11
N GLU A 71 12.20 7.14 -4.07
CA GLU A 71 10.78 7.11 -3.71
C GLU A 71 10.27 8.38 -3.04
N ILE A 72 11.15 9.29 -2.63
CA ILE A 72 10.74 10.48 -1.90
C ILE A 72 9.96 11.44 -2.83
N ASP A 73 8.84 11.95 -2.35
CA ASP A 73 8.12 13.01 -3.06
C ASP A 73 8.94 14.31 -3.01
N LYS A 74 9.61 14.61 -4.12
CA LYS A 74 10.50 15.76 -4.25
C LYS A 74 9.78 17.09 -4.01
N SER A 75 8.48 17.18 -4.38
CA SER A 75 7.68 18.39 -4.19
C SER A 75 7.32 18.60 -2.71
N ALA A 76 7.01 17.51 -2.01
CA ALA A 76 6.75 17.54 -0.57
C ALA A 76 8.04 17.76 0.23
N LEU A 77 9.16 17.17 -0.19
CA LEU A 77 10.48 17.37 0.40
C LEU A 77 10.90 18.84 0.32
N LEU A 78 10.78 19.47 -0.85
CA LEU A 78 11.13 20.89 -1.03
C LEU A 78 10.29 21.83 -0.14
N LYS A 79 9.03 21.51 0.10
CA LYS A 79 8.14 22.28 1.02
C LYS A 79 8.49 22.11 2.50
N THR A 80 9.19 21.05 2.86
CA THR A 80 9.56 20.74 4.25
C THR A 80 11.08 20.76 4.47
N LEU A 81 11.84 21.26 3.47
CA LEU A 81 13.30 21.19 3.43
C LEU A 81 13.94 21.84 4.62
N ASP A 82 13.46 23.03 5.04
CA ASP A 82 13.98 23.77 6.19
C ASP A 82 13.95 22.94 7.49
N LEU A 83 12.82 22.26 7.73
CA LEU A 83 12.65 21.42 8.90
C LEU A 83 13.46 20.13 8.78
N SER A 84 13.41 19.47 7.63
CA SER A 84 14.16 18.23 7.37
C SER A 84 15.67 18.46 7.47
N LEU A 85 16.19 19.53 6.89
CA LEU A 85 17.63 19.86 6.93
C LEU A 85 18.08 20.25 8.34
N SER A 86 17.26 21.00 9.07
CA SER A 86 17.54 21.36 10.48
C SER A 86 17.60 20.11 11.37
N LEU A 87 16.71 19.14 11.16
CA LEU A 87 16.73 17.87 11.90
C LEU A 87 17.92 17.01 11.46
N ALA A 88 18.22 16.96 10.18
CA ALA A 88 19.25 16.10 9.63
C ALA A 88 20.67 16.55 9.94
N ILE A 89 20.94 17.84 9.95
CA ILE A 89 22.27 18.38 10.20
C ILE A 89 22.36 18.98 11.62
N GLY A 90 21.45 19.89 11.96
CA GLY A 90 21.51 20.61 13.23
C GLY A 90 21.33 19.67 14.44
N LEU A 91 20.27 18.86 14.43
CA LEU A 91 20.04 17.90 15.50
C LEU A 91 21.12 16.81 15.54
N ALA A 92 21.62 16.35 14.37
CA ALA A 92 22.67 15.32 14.33
C ALA A 92 23.95 15.80 15.01
N ILE A 93 24.41 17.03 14.70
CA ILE A 93 25.60 17.62 15.35
C ILE A 93 25.40 17.78 16.86
N VAL A 94 24.24 18.29 17.27
CA VAL A 94 23.94 18.46 18.72
C VAL A 94 23.81 17.11 19.43
N THR A 95 23.23 16.09 18.76
CA THR A 95 23.16 14.73 19.32
C THR A 95 24.55 14.12 19.45
N MET A 96 25.40 14.25 18.43
CA MET A 96 26.80 13.81 18.47
C MET A 96 27.52 14.41 19.67
N ALA A 97 27.46 15.73 19.84
CA ALA A 97 28.11 16.42 20.94
C ALA A 97 27.53 16.03 22.31
N ALA A 98 26.19 16.05 22.45
CA ALA A 98 25.55 15.78 23.75
C ALA A 98 25.76 14.33 24.20
N VAL A 99 25.60 13.34 23.29
CA VAL A 99 25.89 11.94 23.64
C VAL A 99 27.37 11.75 23.93
N GLY A 100 28.25 12.33 23.09
CA GLY A 100 29.69 12.22 23.27
C GLY A 100 30.16 12.76 24.64
N PHE A 101 29.77 13.98 24.97
CA PHE A 101 30.14 14.59 26.29
C PHE A 101 29.47 13.85 27.45
N THR A 102 28.21 13.47 27.34
CA THR A 102 27.51 12.73 28.40
C THR A 102 28.17 11.40 28.68
N LEU A 103 28.45 10.63 27.63
CA LEU A 103 29.06 9.31 27.76
C LEU A 103 30.48 9.38 28.33
N HIS A 104 31.30 10.30 27.81
CA HIS A 104 32.66 10.52 28.35
C HIS A 104 32.65 11.00 29.81
N ALA A 105 31.69 11.83 30.19
CA ALA A 105 31.56 12.30 31.57
C ALA A 105 31.12 11.17 32.54
N VAL A 106 30.24 10.27 32.11
CA VAL A 106 29.74 9.13 32.90
C VAL A 106 30.74 8.00 32.93
N TRP A 107 31.43 7.76 31.81
CA TRP A 107 32.39 6.68 31.66
C TRP A 107 33.71 7.17 31.05
N PRO A 108 34.63 7.73 31.88
CA PRO A 108 35.87 8.35 31.39
C PRO A 108 36.84 7.39 30.67
N SER A 109 36.69 6.06 30.84
CA SER A 109 37.49 5.08 30.11
C SER A 109 37.19 5.08 28.61
N ILE A 110 36.00 5.56 28.20
CA ILE A 110 35.67 5.77 26.80
C ILE A 110 36.26 7.14 26.40
N THR A 111 37.13 7.12 25.38
CA THR A 111 37.71 8.37 24.88
C THR A 111 36.63 9.31 24.33
N LEU A 112 36.84 10.61 24.41
CA LEU A 112 35.87 11.59 23.88
C LEU A 112 35.60 11.33 22.35
N ALA A 113 36.64 10.99 21.59
CA ALA A 113 36.51 10.71 20.18
C ALA A 113 35.63 9.48 19.92
N SER A 114 35.83 8.38 20.68
CA SER A 114 34.97 7.18 20.58
C SER A 114 33.54 7.45 21.03
N ALA A 115 33.36 8.27 22.06
CA ALA A 115 32.04 8.69 22.54
C ALA A 115 31.30 9.57 21.51
N LEU A 116 32.05 10.49 20.84
CA LEU A 116 31.51 11.30 19.74
C LEU A 116 31.16 10.43 18.52
N ALA A 117 31.94 9.39 18.22
CA ALA A 117 31.62 8.42 17.18
C ALA A 117 30.28 7.71 17.46
N LEU A 118 30.06 7.24 18.69
CA LEU A 118 28.77 6.69 19.07
C LEU A 118 27.64 7.72 18.91
N GLY A 119 27.86 8.95 19.37
CA GLY A 119 26.88 10.05 19.23
C GLY A 119 26.52 10.34 17.78
N ALA A 120 27.49 10.33 16.89
CA ALA A 120 27.28 10.49 15.43
C ALA A 120 26.52 9.30 14.84
N ALA A 121 26.88 8.07 15.21
CA ALA A 121 26.20 6.85 14.78
C ALA A 121 24.72 6.80 15.25
N LEU A 122 24.40 7.43 16.37
CA LEU A 122 23.03 7.60 16.87
C LEU A 122 22.30 8.80 16.25
N GLY A 123 22.93 9.58 15.36
CA GLY A 123 22.27 10.62 14.56
C GLY A 123 21.20 10.07 13.63
N PRO A 124 21.52 9.12 12.73
CA PRO A 124 20.61 8.51 11.79
C PRO A 124 19.31 8.01 12.39
N THR A 125 18.22 8.07 11.61
CA THR A 125 16.88 7.57 12.00
C THR A 125 16.35 6.61 10.94
N ASP A 126 15.65 5.57 11.34
CA ASP A 126 15.18 4.52 10.45
C ASP A 126 13.76 4.80 9.95
N ALA A 127 13.63 5.33 8.74
CA ALA A 127 12.35 5.60 8.09
C ALA A 127 11.60 4.31 7.73
N VAL A 128 12.30 3.18 7.54
CA VAL A 128 11.68 1.89 7.20
C VAL A 128 10.97 1.31 8.42
N ALA A 129 11.60 1.38 9.60
CA ALA A 129 10.94 1.01 10.84
C ALA A 129 9.65 1.81 11.05
N VAL A 130 9.66 3.12 10.76
CA VAL A 130 8.48 3.99 10.85
C VAL A 130 7.41 3.62 9.83
N SER A 131 7.78 3.34 8.60
CA SER A 131 6.82 2.98 7.55
C SER A 131 6.14 1.64 7.82
N SER A 132 6.81 0.70 8.49
CA SER A 132 6.23 -0.57 8.94
C SER A 132 5.19 -0.38 10.06
N LEU A 133 5.36 0.64 10.91
CA LEU A 133 4.43 1.04 11.96
C LEU A 133 3.24 1.86 11.42
N GLY A 134 3.32 2.37 10.20
CA GLY A 134 2.33 3.25 9.59
C GLY A 134 0.95 2.61 9.34
N LYS A 135 0.81 1.30 9.51
CA LYS A 135 -0.48 0.61 9.49
C LYS A 135 -1.27 0.79 10.79
N GLU A 136 -0.59 0.98 11.90
CA GLU A 136 -1.18 1.11 13.24
C GLU A 136 -1.24 2.56 13.72
N ALA A 137 -0.39 3.45 13.18
CA ALA A 137 -0.34 4.86 13.52
C ALA A 137 -0.67 5.75 12.32
N SER A 138 -1.64 6.67 12.45
CA SER A 138 -1.99 7.62 11.40
C SER A 138 -1.08 8.84 11.43
N LEU A 139 0.01 8.78 10.67
CA LEU A 139 0.88 9.94 10.44
C LEU A 139 0.27 10.84 9.35
N THR A 140 0.24 12.15 9.61
CA THR A 140 -0.15 13.12 8.57
C THR A 140 0.86 13.10 7.42
N GLN A 141 0.42 13.48 6.20
CA GLN A 141 1.30 13.54 5.02
C GLN A 141 2.54 14.41 5.29
N ARG A 142 2.37 15.53 6.00
CA ARG A 142 3.47 16.43 6.39
C ARG A 142 4.46 15.74 7.34
N GLN A 143 3.97 15.06 8.39
CA GLN A 143 4.84 14.31 9.32
C GLN A 143 5.63 13.23 8.59
N ARG A 144 4.97 12.48 7.71
CA ARG A 144 5.62 11.45 6.89
C ARG A 144 6.69 12.02 5.97
N SER A 145 6.42 13.14 5.31
CA SER A 145 7.40 13.81 4.43
C SER A 145 8.61 14.34 5.21
N VAL A 146 8.39 14.92 6.40
CA VAL A 146 9.48 15.40 7.25
C VAL A 146 10.34 14.25 7.75
N LEU A 147 9.73 13.18 8.27
CA LEU A 147 10.47 12.01 8.78
C LEU A 147 11.27 11.30 7.67
N LYS A 148 10.69 11.13 6.47
CA LYS A 148 11.41 10.57 5.31
C LYS A 148 12.55 11.50 4.84
N GLY A 149 12.30 12.81 4.79
CA GLY A 149 13.32 13.78 4.40
C GLY A 149 14.45 13.91 5.44
N GLU A 150 14.10 13.84 6.72
CA GLU A 150 15.09 13.80 7.80
C GLU A 150 15.99 12.57 7.67
N SER A 151 15.41 11.36 7.60
CA SER A 151 16.16 10.11 7.51
C SER A 151 17.17 10.15 6.36
N LEU A 152 16.74 10.60 5.17
CA LEU A 152 17.61 10.67 4.01
C LEU A 152 18.87 11.54 4.20
N PHE A 153 18.71 12.69 4.87
CA PHE A 153 19.83 13.62 5.06
C PHE A 153 20.63 13.34 6.33
N ASN A 154 19.99 12.87 7.42
CA ASN A 154 20.72 12.59 8.65
C ASN A 154 21.57 11.33 8.56
N ASP A 155 21.20 10.38 7.69
CA ASP A 155 22.02 9.21 7.40
C ASP A 155 23.37 9.64 6.86
N ALA A 156 23.37 10.53 5.86
CA ALA A 156 24.58 11.09 5.28
C ALA A 156 25.39 11.90 6.33
N SER A 157 24.73 12.78 7.10
CA SER A 157 25.44 13.60 8.10
C SER A 157 25.97 12.77 9.28
N GLY A 158 25.24 11.73 9.71
CA GLY A 158 25.66 10.81 10.74
C GLY A 158 26.86 9.96 10.33
N ILE A 159 26.88 9.44 9.12
CA ILE A 159 28.00 8.66 8.58
C ILE A 159 29.26 9.49 8.53
N VAL A 160 29.17 10.70 8.01
CA VAL A 160 30.34 11.58 7.90
C VAL A 160 30.83 12.01 9.29
N GLY A 161 29.91 12.39 10.20
CA GLY A 161 30.28 12.70 11.59
C GLY A 161 30.94 11.53 12.29
N PHE A 162 30.47 10.32 12.04
CA PHE A 162 31.02 9.09 12.57
C PHE A 162 32.44 8.81 12.04
N GLN A 163 32.64 8.88 10.72
CA GLN A 163 33.96 8.67 10.09
C GLN A 163 34.98 9.68 10.63
N PHE A 164 34.59 10.94 10.79
CA PHE A 164 35.41 11.97 11.38
C PHE A 164 35.80 11.66 12.84
N ALA A 165 34.83 11.30 13.69
CA ALA A 165 35.09 10.98 15.07
C ALA A 165 35.91 9.69 15.21
N LEU A 166 35.67 8.71 14.34
CA LEU A 166 36.43 7.46 14.28
C LEU A 166 37.88 7.69 13.87
N ALA A 167 38.13 8.53 12.87
CA ALA A 167 39.49 8.90 12.47
C ALA A 167 40.25 9.56 13.61
N ALA A 168 39.62 10.46 14.36
CA ALA A 168 40.20 11.05 15.55
C ALA A 168 40.47 10.04 16.68
N ALA A 169 39.58 9.04 16.86
CA ALA A 169 39.78 7.94 17.80
C ALA A 169 40.91 7.01 17.39
N PHE A 170 41.10 6.83 16.08
CA PHE A 170 42.14 5.96 15.51
C PHE A 170 43.55 6.57 15.59
N THR A 171 43.66 7.89 15.28
CA THR A 171 44.93 8.60 15.24
C THR A 171 45.35 9.18 16.62
N GLY A 172 44.40 9.39 17.52
CA GLY A 172 44.61 10.07 18.77
C GLY A 172 44.76 11.61 18.67
N GLU A 173 44.70 12.17 17.47
CA GLU A 173 44.84 13.60 17.20
C GLU A 173 43.59 14.20 16.56
N PHE A 174 43.09 15.30 17.10
CA PHE A 174 42.00 16.09 16.51
C PHE A 174 42.56 17.14 15.55
N ALA A 175 42.97 16.71 14.36
CA ALA A 175 43.40 17.64 13.29
C ALA A 175 42.17 18.27 12.60
N VAL A 176 41.44 19.17 13.31
CA VAL A 176 40.17 19.74 12.87
C VAL A 176 40.22 20.38 11.47
N GLY A 177 41.33 21.03 11.10
CA GLY A 177 41.47 21.73 9.81
C GLY A 177 41.60 20.75 8.65
N GLN A 178 42.41 19.70 8.77
CA GLN A 178 42.62 18.71 7.74
C GLN A 178 41.38 17.85 7.53
N ALA A 179 40.80 17.40 8.64
CA ALA A 179 39.61 16.59 8.62
C ALA A 179 38.37 17.38 8.11
N ALA A 180 38.25 18.67 8.37
CA ALA A 180 37.21 19.50 7.77
C ALA A 180 37.41 19.63 6.23
N GLY A 181 38.65 19.69 5.75
CA GLY A 181 38.94 19.69 4.32
C GLY A 181 38.56 18.37 3.63
N GLU A 182 38.95 17.23 4.22
CA GLU A 182 38.59 15.90 3.73
C GLU A 182 37.08 15.67 3.76
N PHE A 183 36.40 16.15 4.81
CA PHE A 183 34.95 16.15 4.88
C PHE A 183 34.30 16.91 3.72
N VAL A 184 34.74 18.14 3.44
CA VAL A 184 34.19 18.96 2.35
C VAL A 184 34.39 18.27 1.02
N ILE A 185 35.59 17.74 0.77
CA ILE A 185 35.88 17.00 -0.46
C ILE A 185 35.02 15.74 -0.58
N SER A 186 34.96 14.95 0.45
CA SER A 186 34.15 13.71 0.46
C SER A 186 32.67 14.00 0.27
N PHE A 187 32.13 15.00 0.99
CA PHE A 187 30.71 15.37 0.95
C PHE A 187 30.30 15.96 -0.40
N PHE A 188 30.94 17.03 -0.82
CA PHE A 188 30.60 17.71 -2.08
C PHE A 188 31.07 16.92 -3.29
N GLY A 189 32.21 16.24 -3.20
CA GLY A 189 32.72 15.36 -4.24
C GLY A 189 31.79 14.18 -4.49
N GLY A 190 31.36 13.48 -3.44
CA GLY A 190 30.40 12.39 -3.55
C GLY A 190 29.05 12.84 -4.12
N THR A 191 28.52 13.96 -3.64
CA THR A 191 27.29 14.54 -4.18
C THR A 191 27.41 14.89 -5.66
N LEU A 192 28.49 15.58 -6.04
CA LEU A 192 28.75 15.97 -7.44
C LEU A 192 28.93 14.74 -8.34
N PHE A 193 29.74 13.78 -7.90
CA PHE A 193 29.92 12.51 -8.61
C PHE A 193 28.60 11.81 -8.86
N GLY A 194 27.74 11.69 -7.82
CA GLY A 194 26.41 11.10 -7.93
C GLY A 194 25.52 11.84 -8.93
N LEU A 195 25.51 13.16 -8.92
CA LEU A 195 24.74 13.96 -9.88
C LEU A 195 25.24 13.79 -11.32
N VAL A 196 26.56 13.75 -11.54
CA VAL A 196 27.15 13.57 -12.88
C VAL A 196 26.81 12.19 -13.43
N ILE A 197 27.00 11.13 -12.65
CA ILE A 197 26.66 9.76 -13.07
C ILE A 197 25.15 9.62 -13.27
N ALA A 198 24.33 10.25 -12.43
CA ALA A 198 22.89 10.26 -12.60
C ALA A 198 22.43 10.96 -13.88
N ALA A 199 23.06 12.06 -14.24
CA ALA A 199 22.81 12.76 -15.51
C ALA A 199 23.21 11.89 -16.70
N ALA A 200 24.37 11.23 -16.64
CA ALA A 200 24.85 10.30 -17.65
C ALA A 200 23.91 9.08 -17.78
N ALA A 201 23.46 8.52 -16.64
CA ALA A 201 22.50 7.42 -16.62
C ALA A 201 21.16 7.84 -17.25
N ASN A 202 20.59 9.00 -16.89
CA ASN A 202 19.38 9.51 -17.51
C ASN A 202 19.52 9.69 -19.02
N TRP A 203 20.64 10.23 -19.48
CA TRP A 203 20.94 10.36 -20.91
C TRP A 203 21.04 8.99 -21.59
N LEU A 204 21.72 8.02 -20.96
CA LEU A 204 21.83 6.65 -21.46
C LEU A 204 20.45 5.98 -21.57
N PHE A 205 19.65 6.06 -20.53
CA PHE A 205 18.28 5.50 -20.52
C PHE A 205 17.42 6.11 -21.62
N GLU A 206 17.51 7.42 -21.84
CA GLU A 206 16.75 8.10 -22.87
C GLU A 206 17.23 7.73 -24.28
N THR A 207 18.53 7.55 -24.45
CA THR A 207 19.13 7.09 -25.71
C THR A 207 18.72 5.66 -26.04
N VAL A 208 18.83 4.71 -25.09
CA VAL A 208 18.43 3.32 -25.27
C VAL A 208 16.92 3.23 -25.61
N ARG A 209 16.12 4.11 -24.99
CA ARG A 209 14.68 4.22 -25.27
C ARG A 209 14.42 4.74 -26.68
N SER A 210 15.09 5.80 -27.08
CA SER A 210 14.89 6.41 -28.41
C SER A 210 15.28 5.46 -29.55
N LEU A 211 16.25 4.57 -29.31
CA LEU A 211 16.66 3.51 -30.22
C LEU A 211 15.72 2.30 -30.23
N GLY A 212 14.73 2.27 -29.34
CA GLY A 212 13.79 1.14 -29.24
C GLY A 212 14.37 -0.13 -28.60
N TRP A 213 15.55 -0.07 -27.99
CA TRP A 213 16.23 -1.21 -27.35
C TRP A 213 15.79 -1.43 -25.89
N GLU A 214 14.96 -0.57 -25.37
CA GLU A 214 14.47 -0.67 -24.00
C GLU A 214 13.47 -1.82 -23.87
N THR A 215 13.85 -2.86 -23.12
CA THR A 215 12.91 -3.88 -22.61
C THR A 215 12.67 -3.65 -21.13
N THR A 216 11.55 -4.16 -20.60
CA THR A 216 11.26 -4.08 -19.15
C THR A 216 12.40 -4.69 -18.32
N THR A 217 12.94 -5.83 -18.76
CA THR A 217 14.03 -6.53 -18.06
C THR A 217 15.32 -5.72 -18.08
N THR A 218 15.73 -5.20 -19.25
CA THR A 218 16.96 -4.41 -19.40
C THR A 218 16.90 -3.17 -18.52
N ARG A 219 15.77 -2.49 -18.50
CA ARG A 219 15.57 -1.30 -17.66
C ARG A 219 15.72 -1.63 -16.18
N ILE A 220 15.03 -2.66 -15.68
CA ILE A 220 15.08 -3.03 -14.26
C ILE A 220 16.48 -3.46 -13.85
N LEU A 221 17.20 -4.20 -14.71
CA LEU A 221 18.59 -4.57 -14.43
C LEU A 221 19.49 -3.34 -14.33
N MET A 222 19.32 -2.35 -15.21
CA MET A 222 20.08 -1.08 -15.12
C MET A 222 19.75 -0.31 -13.84
N GLU A 223 18.46 -0.25 -13.46
CA GLU A 223 18.03 0.38 -12.20
C GLU A 223 18.66 -0.30 -10.97
N LEU A 224 18.68 -1.63 -10.94
CA LEU A 224 19.23 -2.41 -9.83
C LEU A 224 20.76 -2.34 -9.74
N PHE A 225 21.46 -2.25 -10.88
CA PHE A 225 22.91 -2.21 -10.93
C PHE A 225 23.49 -0.83 -10.59
N LEU A 226 22.73 0.23 -10.85
CA LEU A 226 23.17 1.60 -10.71
C LEU A 226 23.65 2.00 -9.31
N PRO A 227 22.99 1.65 -8.18
CA PRO A 227 23.49 1.97 -6.84
C PRO A 227 24.86 1.36 -6.54
N PHE A 228 25.14 0.17 -7.04
CA PHE A 228 26.46 -0.47 -6.88
C PHE A 228 27.56 0.28 -7.65
N LEU A 229 27.28 0.65 -8.90
CA LEU A 229 28.18 1.47 -9.71
C LEU A 229 28.49 2.82 -9.07
N LEU A 230 27.47 3.48 -8.53
CA LEU A 230 27.59 4.78 -7.87
C LEU A 230 28.43 4.68 -6.61
N TYR A 231 28.19 3.66 -5.77
CA TYR A 231 28.93 3.47 -4.54
C TYR A 231 30.41 3.15 -4.83
N LEU A 232 30.68 2.08 -5.57
CA LEU A 232 32.02 1.62 -5.88
C LEU A 232 32.82 2.66 -6.69
N GLY A 233 32.16 3.30 -7.65
CA GLY A 233 32.82 4.36 -8.44
C GLY A 233 33.20 5.56 -7.59
N ALA A 234 32.37 5.98 -6.64
CA ALA A 234 32.70 7.10 -5.75
C ALA A 234 33.88 6.77 -4.81
N GLU A 235 33.89 5.56 -4.23
CA GLU A 235 34.98 5.09 -3.36
C GLU A 235 36.34 5.05 -4.12
N GLU A 236 36.35 4.66 -5.40
CA GLU A 236 37.56 4.68 -6.23
C GLU A 236 38.13 6.09 -6.40
N PHE A 237 37.25 7.11 -6.38
CA PHE A 237 37.70 8.53 -6.43
C PHE A 237 37.93 9.13 -5.04
N ASN A 238 37.92 8.33 -3.97
CA ASN A 238 38.05 8.78 -2.58
C ASN A 238 37.01 9.83 -2.17
N VAL A 239 35.75 9.70 -2.69
CA VAL A 239 34.59 10.51 -2.30
C VAL A 239 33.50 9.63 -1.77
N SER A 240 32.55 10.20 -1.00
CA SER A 240 31.52 9.42 -0.32
C SER A 240 30.63 8.64 -1.28
N GLY A 241 30.71 7.30 -1.25
CA GLY A 241 29.83 6.40 -1.99
C GLY A 241 28.38 6.56 -1.62
N ILE A 242 28.09 6.76 -0.34
CA ILE A 242 26.73 6.95 0.20
C ILE A 242 26.08 8.22 -0.33
N LEU A 243 26.80 9.35 -0.28
CA LEU A 243 26.29 10.63 -0.81
C LEU A 243 26.09 10.59 -2.31
N SER A 244 26.96 9.87 -3.02
CA SER A 244 26.83 9.62 -4.45
C SER A 244 25.51 8.91 -4.77
N VAL A 245 25.22 7.84 -4.06
CA VAL A 245 24.01 7.04 -4.22
C VAL A 245 22.75 7.84 -3.89
N VAL A 246 22.74 8.59 -2.78
CA VAL A 246 21.60 9.43 -2.37
C VAL A 246 21.35 10.55 -3.38
N ALA A 247 22.40 11.26 -3.80
CA ALA A 247 22.28 12.34 -4.79
C ALA A 247 21.74 11.84 -6.13
N ALA A 248 22.22 10.68 -6.58
CA ALA A 248 21.72 10.04 -7.79
C ALA A 248 20.26 9.61 -7.67
N GLY A 249 19.86 8.96 -6.56
CA GLY A 249 18.49 8.57 -6.30
C GLY A 249 17.51 9.75 -6.31
N LEU A 250 17.92 10.90 -5.75
CA LEU A 250 17.13 12.13 -5.82
C LEU A 250 17.02 12.71 -7.23
N PHE A 251 18.06 12.57 -8.05
CA PHE A 251 18.10 13.19 -9.38
C PHE A 251 17.46 12.35 -10.46
N ILE A 252 17.64 11.03 -10.42
CA ILE A 252 17.15 10.11 -11.44
C ILE A 252 15.63 10.06 -11.48
N ARG A 253 15.07 10.04 -12.69
CA ARG A 253 13.63 9.91 -12.95
C ARG A 253 13.39 8.67 -13.80
N PHE A 254 13.11 7.57 -13.18
CA PHE A 254 12.69 6.36 -13.90
C PHE A 254 11.22 6.39 -14.29
N ASP A 255 10.38 7.10 -13.55
CA ASP A 255 8.97 7.20 -13.86
C ASP A 255 8.75 7.79 -15.24
N ARG A 256 8.18 6.97 -16.11
CA ARG A 256 7.67 7.47 -17.37
C ARG A 256 6.54 8.45 -17.10
N THR A 257 6.69 9.66 -17.59
CA THR A 257 5.61 10.67 -17.58
C THR A 257 4.57 10.40 -18.67
N GLY A 258 4.76 9.35 -19.46
CA GLY A 258 3.83 8.94 -20.51
C GLY A 258 2.61 8.19 -19.97
N VAL A 259 1.55 8.21 -20.76
CA VAL A 259 0.26 7.55 -20.50
C VAL A 259 0.15 6.38 -21.47
N GLY A 260 0.10 5.14 -20.95
CA GLY A 260 -0.07 3.95 -21.79
C GLY A 260 0.19 2.63 -21.07
N PRO A 261 -0.34 1.51 -21.60
CA PRO A 261 -0.25 0.18 -20.97
C PRO A 261 1.19 -0.30 -20.75
N ASN A 262 2.07 -0.11 -21.71
CA ASN A 262 3.47 -0.52 -21.62
C ASN A 262 4.23 0.22 -20.52
N VAL A 263 3.92 1.51 -20.31
CA VAL A 263 4.49 2.31 -19.23
C VAL A 263 4.02 1.81 -17.87
N ALA A 264 2.70 1.54 -17.75
CA ALA A 264 2.12 1.01 -16.54
C ALA A 264 2.72 -0.36 -16.20
N ARG A 265 2.85 -1.27 -17.17
CA ARG A 265 3.47 -2.58 -16.99
C ARG A 265 4.90 -2.48 -16.45
N THR A 266 5.74 -1.67 -17.09
CA THR A 266 7.14 -1.51 -16.66
C THR A 266 7.23 -0.94 -15.25
N ASN A 267 6.40 0.06 -14.91
CA ASN A 267 6.39 0.67 -13.58
C ASN A 267 5.88 -0.30 -12.51
N ILE A 268 4.88 -1.16 -12.82
CA ILE A 268 4.38 -2.20 -11.90
C ILE A 268 5.48 -3.21 -11.60
N VAL A 269 6.14 -3.74 -12.66
CA VAL A 269 7.19 -4.74 -12.50
C VAL A 269 8.37 -4.15 -11.73
N SER A 270 8.82 -2.94 -12.05
CA SER A 270 9.90 -2.24 -11.33
C SER A 270 9.54 -2.04 -9.86
N THR A 271 8.35 -1.51 -9.56
CA THR A 271 7.88 -1.32 -8.17
C THR A 271 7.79 -2.65 -7.41
N SER A 272 7.37 -3.73 -8.07
CA SER A 272 7.27 -5.06 -7.45
C SER A 272 8.66 -5.63 -7.14
N VAL A 273 9.59 -5.54 -8.07
CA VAL A 273 10.99 -6.00 -7.88
C VAL A 273 11.66 -5.22 -6.75
N TRP A 274 11.57 -3.89 -6.77
CA TRP A 274 12.10 -3.04 -5.71
C TRP A 274 11.43 -3.29 -4.36
N GLY A 275 10.12 -3.56 -4.35
CA GLY A 275 9.39 -3.91 -3.12
C GLY A 275 9.90 -5.19 -2.47
N VAL A 276 10.12 -6.25 -3.26
CA VAL A 276 10.70 -7.52 -2.78
C VAL A 276 12.15 -7.33 -2.33
N LEU A 277 12.94 -6.62 -3.12
CA LEU A 277 14.36 -6.37 -2.80
C LEU A 277 14.49 -5.55 -1.52
N SER A 278 13.75 -4.44 -1.39
CA SER A 278 13.72 -3.60 -0.19
C SER A 278 13.32 -4.38 1.05
N PHE A 279 12.25 -5.19 0.97
CA PHE A 279 11.83 -6.04 2.08
C PHE A 279 12.93 -7.04 2.47
N SER A 280 13.60 -7.65 1.49
CA SER A 280 14.65 -8.64 1.71
C SER A 280 15.91 -8.01 2.30
N LEU A 281 16.34 -6.87 1.77
CA LEU A 281 17.53 -6.16 2.25
C LEU A 281 17.32 -5.60 3.66
N ASN A 282 16.19 -4.94 3.91
CA ASN A 282 15.86 -4.45 5.26
C ASN A 282 15.76 -5.61 6.25
N GLY A 283 15.08 -6.69 5.85
CA GLY A 283 14.97 -7.89 6.68
C GLY A 283 16.33 -8.51 7.00
N ALA A 284 17.22 -8.60 6.02
CA ALA A 284 18.57 -9.09 6.20
C ALA A 284 19.35 -8.24 7.21
N VAL A 285 19.26 -6.92 7.10
CA VAL A 285 19.96 -6.01 8.04
C VAL A 285 19.44 -6.15 9.46
N PHE A 286 18.12 -6.23 9.67
CA PHE A 286 17.56 -6.43 11.02
C PHE A 286 17.85 -7.83 11.59
N ILE A 287 17.89 -8.86 10.75
CA ILE A 287 18.33 -10.20 11.16
C ILE A 287 19.81 -10.18 11.56
N LEU A 288 20.67 -9.56 10.75
CA LEU A 288 22.09 -9.39 11.08
C LEU A 288 22.28 -8.62 12.39
N LEU A 289 21.47 -7.57 12.63
CA LEU A 289 21.43 -6.89 13.93
C LEU A 289 21.13 -7.89 15.06
N GLY A 290 20.07 -8.69 14.90
CA GLY A 290 19.71 -9.70 15.89
C GLY A 290 20.79 -10.75 16.12
N MET A 291 21.49 -11.13 15.06
CA MET A 291 22.58 -12.13 15.12
C MET A 291 23.83 -11.60 15.84
N GLN A 292 24.15 -10.32 15.67
CA GLN A 292 25.30 -9.69 16.33
C GLN A 292 25.04 -9.36 17.80
N LEU A 293 23.78 -9.16 18.16
CA LEU A 293 23.39 -8.76 19.50
C LEU A 293 23.87 -9.69 20.60
N PRO A 294 23.67 -11.04 20.55
CA PRO A 294 24.16 -11.95 21.58
C PRO A 294 25.68 -11.93 21.72
N ARG A 295 26.41 -11.78 20.61
CA ARG A 295 27.89 -11.72 20.62
C ARG A 295 28.39 -10.46 21.35
N ALA A 296 27.85 -9.30 20.98
CA ALA A 296 28.18 -8.03 21.63
C ALA A 296 27.78 -8.03 23.11
N MET A 297 26.61 -8.62 23.43
CA MET A 297 26.16 -8.72 24.82
C MET A 297 27.02 -9.66 25.66
N MET A 298 27.40 -10.85 25.14
CA MET A 298 28.17 -11.83 25.91
C MET A 298 29.55 -11.32 26.29
N ALA A 299 30.24 -10.59 25.39
CA ALA A 299 31.54 -10.03 25.64
C ALA A 299 31.49 -9.02 26.82
N SER A 300 30.58 -8.08 26.80
CA SER A 300 30.45 -7.06 27.84
C SER A 300 29.73 -7.56 29.10
N TRP A 301 28.80 -8.54 28.97
CA TRP A 301 28.01 -9.06 30.09
C TRP A 301 28.83 -9.98 31.00
N SER A 302 29.80 -10.66 30.45
CA SER A 302 30.69 -11.61 31.18
C SER A 302 31.95 -10.94 31.75
N ASP A 303 32.18 -9.65 31.49
CA ASP A 303 33.31 -8.91 32.05
C ASP A 303 33.08 -8.62 33.55
N PRO A 304 33.92 -9.17 34.43
CA PRO A 304 33.78 -8.99 35.89
C PRO A 304 34.06 -7.54 36.35
N TYR A 305 34.67 -6.72 35.50
CA TYR A 305 35.00 -5.31 35.81
C TYR A 305 33.88 -4.33 35.49
N ILE A 306 32.86 -4.76 34.72
CA ILE A 306 31.78 -3.91 34.24
C ILE A 306 30.46 -4.34 34.90
N SER A 307 29.82 -3.45 35.60
CA SER A 307 28.50 -3.71 36.17
C SER A 307 27.41 -3.73 35.08
N ASN A 308 26.72 -4.84 34.91
CA ASN A 308 25.61 -4.98 33.97
C ASN A 308 24.47 -3.97 34.22
N ILE A 309 24.23 -3.63 35.48
CA ILE A 309 23.26 -2.60 35.88
C ILE A 309 23.71 -1.21 35.40
N ALA A 310 25.01 -0.91 35.49
CA ALA A 310 25.56 0.34 34.99
C ALA A 310 25.46 0.44 33.48
N LEU A 311 25.70 -0.64 32.73
CA LEU A 311 25.51 -0.71 31.26
C LEU A 311 24.08 -0.43 30.86
N ILE A 312 23.10 -1.07 31.50
CA ILE A 312 21.67 -0.81 31.27
C ILE A 312 21.33 0.66 31.61
N GLY A 313 21.88 1.16 32.73
CA GLY A 313 21.71 2.57 33.12
C GLY A 313 22.24 3.55 32.08
N ILE A 314 23.40 3.25 31.47
CA ILE A 314 24.00 4.06 30.40
C ILE A 314 23.15 4.01 29.14
N ILE A 315 22.64 2.84 28.72
CA ILE A 315 21.74 2.69 27.58
C ILE A 315 20.50 3.57 27.78
N LEU A 316 19.88 3.49 28.96
CA LEU A 316 18.69 4.29 29.27
C LEU A 316 19.00 5.79 29.31
N LEU A 317 20.14 6.19 29.86
CA LEU A 317 20.59 7.57 29.90
C LEU A 317 20.84 8.12 28.49
N VAL A 318 21.59 7.41 27.67
CA VAL A 318 21.87 7.81 26.27
C VAL A 318 20.56 7.88 25.48
N THR A 319 19.68 6.90 25.64
CA THR A 319 18.35 6.91 25.00
C THR A 319 17.55 8.13 25.43
N LEU A 320 17.53 8.44 26.72
CA LEU A 320 16.83 9.61 27.25
C LEU A 320 17.40 10.92 26.68
N VAL A 321 18.73 11.07 26.62
CA VAL A 321 19.39 12.24 26.02
C VAL A 321 18.99 12.40 24.55
N VAL A 322 19.04 11.33 23.76
CA VAL A 322 18.69 11.35 22.32
C VAL A 322 17.21 11.75 22.15
N ILE A 323 16.30 11.12 22.88
CA ILE A 323 14.86 11.40 22.79
C ILE A 323 14.52 12.81 23.27
N ALA A 324 15.10 13.25 24.40
CA ALA A 324 14.86 14.58 24.94
C ALA A 324 15.35 15.68 23.98
N LEU A 325 16.59 15.55 23.47
CA LEU A 325 17.13 16.50 22.49
C LEU A 325 16.25 16.59 21.25
N ARG A 326 15.84 15.45 20.72
CA ARG A 326 14.95 15.39 19.56
C ARG A 326 13.61 16.07 19.83
N PHE A 327 13.01 15.78 20.98
CA PHE A 327 11.73 16.38 21.36
C PHE A 327 11.82 17.90 21.48
N PHE A 328 12.82 18.41 22.21
CA PHE A 328 13.01 19.85 22.40
C PHE A 328 13.37 20.55 21.08
N TRP A 329 14.18 19.92 20.22
CA TRP A 329 14.53 20.47 18.91
C TRP A 329 13.30 20.61 18.03
N ILE A 330 12.49 19.56 17.91
CA ILE A 330 11.24 19.58 17.12
C ILE A 330 10.28 20.61 17.71
N ALA A 331 10.11 20.65 19.03
CA ALA A 331 9.25 21.63 19.69
C ALA A 331 9.73 23.07 19.43
N ALA A 332 11.03 23.33 19.50
CA ALA A 332 11.62 24.63 19.18
C ALA A 332 11.35 25.01 17.71
N MET A 333 11.60 24.13 16.77
CA MET A 333 11.33 24.36 15.36
C MET A 333 9.84 24.62 15.07
N LEU A 334 8.94 23.85 15.68
CA LEU A 334 7.50 24.08 15.56
C LEU A 334 7.07 25.42 16.16
N ARG A 335 7.76 25.92 17.20
CA ARG A 335 7.50 27.23 17.81
C ARG A 335 8.01 28.39 16.94
N VAL A 336 9.16 28.21 16.28
CA VAL A 336 9.78 29.23 15.42
C VAL A 336 9.06 29.33 14.08
N ALA A 337 8.43 28.23 13.61
CA ALA A 337 7.70 28.18 12.36
C ALA A 337 6.62 29.28 12.28
N ARG A 338 6.68 30.11 11.22
CA ARG A 338 5.72 31.18 10.97
C ARG A 338 4.50 30.64 10.22
N ASP A 339 3.39 31.27 10.42
CA ASP A 339 2.20 31.01 9.62
C ASP A 339 2.36 31.61 8.22
N THR A 340 2.15 30.82 7.19
CA THR A 340 2.26 31.27 5.78
C THR A 340 1.25 32.34 5.40
N ILE A 341 0.13 32.42 6.12
CA ILE A 341 -0.95 33.39 5.84
C ILE A 341 -0.77 34.66 6.68
N SER A 342 -0.53 34.51 8.00
CA SER A 342 -0.47 35.65 8.92
C SER A 342 0.95 36.19 9.20
N GLY A 343 2.00 35.47 8.76
CA GLY A 343 3.40 35.81 9.02
C GLY A 343 3.82 35.75 10.52
N GLN A 344 2.87 35.50 11.42
CA GLN A 344 3.11 35.47 12.86
C GLN A 344 3.66 34.13 13.32
N ARG A 345 4.42 34.13 14.44
CA ARG A 345 4.86 32.88 15.09
C ARG A 345 3.66 32.10 15.61
N ARG A 346 3.57 30.85 15.22
CA ARG A 346 2.46 30.00 15.63
C ARG A 346 2.56 29.64 17.12
N LYS A 347 1.46 29.77 17.88
CA LYS A 347 1.38 29.36 19.28
C LYS A 347 1.45 27.83 19.40
N MET A 348 2.09 27.33 20.46
CA MET A 348 2.14 25.90 20.79
C MET A 348 0.79 25.46 21.37
N THR A 349 -0.01 24.76 20.56
CA THR A 349 -1.28 24.15 20.98
C THR A 349 -1.02 22.70 21.49
N PRO A 350 -1.94 22.10 22.26
CA PRO A 350 -1.81 20.69 22.66
C PRO A 350 -1.60 19.72 21.48
N GLU A 351 -2.23 20.01 20.35
CA GLU A 351 -2.05 19.23 19.11
C GLU A 351 -0.62 19.30 18.56
N ARG A 352 0.04 20.47 18.70
CA ARG A 352 1.42 20.65 18.27
C ARG A 352 2.41 19.96 19.20
N TRP A 353 2.15 19.98 20.51
CA TRP A 353 2.92 19.19 21.46
C TRP A 353 2.80 17.69 21.16
N ARG A 354 1.58 17.24 20.86
CA ARG A 354 1.34 15.88 20.42
C ARG A 354 2.05 15.56 19.11
N SER A 355 2.02 16.47 18.14
CA SER A 355 2.75 16.32 16.86
C SER A 355 4.27 16.25 17.10
N ALA A 356 4.81 17.07 18.02
CA ALA A 356 6.22 16.97 18.42
C ALA A 356 6.56 15.60 19.01
N ALA A 357 5.72 15.07 19.90
CA ALA A 357 5.89 13.75 20.47
C ALA A 357 5.82 12.65 19.39
N VAL A 358 4.83 12.70 18.49
CA VAL A 358 4.70 11.75 17.36
C VAL A 358 5.95 11.78 16.49
N MET A 359 6.46 12.94 16.12
CA MET A 359 7.68 13.05 15.32
C MET A 359 8.93 12.61 16.08
N THR A 360 8.95 12.74 17.40
CA THR A 360 10.07 12.28 18.24
C THR A 360 10.15 10.77 18.27
N PHE A 361 9.06 10.08 18.59
CA PHE A 361 9.00 8.61 18.63
C PHE A 361 8.90 7.99 17.23
N GLY A 362 8.51 8.77 16.21
CA GLY A 362 8.54 8.40 14.81
C GLY A 362 9.94 8.41 14.17
N GLY A 363 11.02 8.58 14.91
CA GLY A 363 12.41 8.47 14.44
C GLY A 363 13.23 7.51 15.28
N PRO A 364 12.89 6.21 15.33
CA PRO A 364 13.71 5.22 16.01
C PRO A 364 15.09 5.11 15.37
N LYS A 365 16.05 4.61 16.11
CA LYS A 365 17.38 4.28 15.59
C LYS A 365 17.33 2.89 14.97
N GLY A 366 18.17 2.64 13.96
CA GLY A 366 18.03 1.40 13.17
C GLY A 366 19.31 0.91 12.55
N THR A 367 19.15 0.48 11.32
CA THR A 367 20.13 -0.29 10.54
C THR A 367 21.45 0.45 10.33
N ILE A 368 21.42 1.73 9.99
CA ILE A 368 22.62 2.53 9.71
C ILE A 368 23.45 2.75 10.97
N THR A 369 22.79 3.02 12.11
CA THR A 369 23.50 3.13 13.41
C THR A 369 24.36 1.89 13.68
N LEU A 370 23.78 0.70 13.50
CA LEU A 370 24.51 -0.53 13.76
C LEU A 370 25.61 -0.77 12.72
N SER A 371 25.32 -0.51 11.45
CA SER A 371 26.29 -0.64 10.36
C SER A 371 27.55 0.16 10.67
N LEU A 372 27.39 1.41 11.06
CA LEU A 372 28.51 2.27 11.45
C LEU A 372 29.29 1.70 12.63
N MET A 373 28.60 1.19 13.67
CA MET A 373 29.28 0.62 14.82
C MET A 373 30.12 -0.62 14.48
N PHE A 374 29.73 -1.40 13.46
CA PHE A 374 30.54 -2.55 13.00
C PHE A 374 31.75 -2.14 12.19
N THR A 375 31.80 -0.95 11.63
CA THR A 375 33.00 -0.44 10.94
C THR A 375 34.10 0.02 11.90
N ILE A 376 33.86 0.05 13.22
CA ILE A 376 34.91 0.32 14.21
C ILE A 376 35.99 -0.76 14.10
N PRO A 377 37.25 -0.39 13.81
CA PRO A 377 38.33 -1.35 13.66
C PRO A 377 38.63 -2.08 15.00
N TYR A 378 39.20 -3.27 14.92
CA TYR A 378 39.61 -4.03 16.11
C TYR A 378 40.84 -3.45 16.78
N TYR A 379 41.71 -2.77 15.99
CA TYR A 379 42.98 -2.19 16.46
C TYR A 379 43.09 -0.73 16.04
N ILE A 380 43.72 0.08 16.87
CA ILE A 380 44.12 1.47 16.56
C ILE A 380 45.44 1.51 15.80
N ALA A 381 45.84 2.69 15.27
CA ALA A 381 47.07 2.89 14.48
C ALA A 381 48.35 2.38 15.16
N GLY A 382 48.37 2.30 16.49
CA GLY A 382 49.50 1.77 17.25
C GLY A 382 49.50 0.25 17.49
N GLY A 383 48.56 -0.51 16.87
CA GLY A 383 48.44 -1.96 17.04
C GLY A 383 47.77 -2.39 18.37
N ALA A 384 47.39 -1.48 19.23
CA ALA A 384 46.61 -1.76 20.43
C ALA A 384 45.14 -2.03 20.07
N PRO A 385 44.41 -2.85 20.87
CA PRO A 385 42.99 -3.06 20.63
C PRO A 385 42.23 -1.74 20.78
N PHE A 386 41.16 -1.57 19.98
CA PHE A 386 40.31 -0.35 20.05
C PHE A 386 39.62 -0.29 21.42
N PRO A 387 39.76 0.80 22.18
CA PRO A 387 39.26 0.88 23.55
C PRO A 387 37.73 0.78 23.59
N MET A 388 37.22 -0.14 24.41
CA MET A 388 35.78 -0.28 24.72
C MET A 388 34.90 -0.47 23.46
N ARG A 389 35.42 -1.15 22.42
CA ARG A 389 34.71 -1.37 21.15
C ARG A 389 33.40 -2.13 21.36
N ASP A 390 33.44 -3.23 22.09
CA ASP A 390 32.30 -4.10 22.29
C ASP A 390 31.21 -3.42 23.14
N GLU A 391 31.62 -2.61 24.13
CA GLU A 391 30.73 -1.80 24.96
C GLU A 391 30.02 -0.72 24.13
N LEU A 392 30.71 -0.05 23.20
CA LEU A 392 30.12 0.91 22.32
C LEU A 392 29.06 0.26 21.41
N ILE A 393 29.35 -0.92 20.86
CA ILE A 393 28.41 -1.69 20.05
C ILE A 393 27.21 -2.14 20.89
N PHE A 394 27.46 -2.55 22.15
CA PHE A 394 26.41 -2.96 23.07
C PHE A 394 25.47 -1.78 23.43
N ILE A 395 26.03 -0.61 23.75
CA ILE A 395 25.24 0.60 24.03
C ILE A 395 24.41 1.00 22.81
N ALA A 396 25.01 1.04 21.61
CA ALA A 396 24.30 1.36 20.39
C ALA A 396 23.14 0.40 20.12
N SER A 397 23.40 -0.91 20.25
CA SER A 397 22.39 -1.95 20.08
C SER A 397 21.23 -1.83 21.08
N GLY A 398 21.56 -1.52 22.33
CA GLY A 398 20.58 -1.28 23.37
C GLY A 398 19.69 -0.04 23.07
N VAL A 399 20.31 1.05 22.63
CA VAL A 399 19.57 2.27 22.22
C VAL A 399 18.65 2.00 21.02
N ILE A 400 19.12 1.23 20.03
CA ILE A 400 18.31 0.81 18.87
C ILE A 400 17.07 0.06 19.35
N ILE A 401 17.25 -0.98 20.18
CA ILE A 401 16.12 -1.79 20.67
C ILE A 401 15.14 -0.93 21.49
N VAL A 402 15.64 -0.12 22.44
CA VAL A 402 14.75 0.71 23.26
C VAL A 402 13.97 1.71 22.39
N THR A 403 14.61 2.37 21.43
CA THR A 403 13.92 3.33 20.54
C THR A 403 12.91 2.64 19.62
N LEU A 404 13.19 1.45 19.10
CA LEU A 404 12.25 0.63 18.32
C LEU A 404 11.06 0.18 19.17
N LEU A 405 11.27 -0.26 20.40
CA LEU A 405 10.19 -0.64 21.32
C LEU A 405 9.32 0.58 21.66
N LEU A 406 9.92 1.73 21.97
CA LEU A 406 9.19 2.96 22.23
C LEU A 406 8.38 3.37 20.98
N ALA A 407 8.94 3.30 19.79
CA ALA A 407 8.22 3.58 18.56
C ALA A 407 7.04 2.62 18.37
N ASN A 408 7.25 1.31 18.57
CA ASN A 408 6.22 0.29 18.39
C ASN A 408 5.02 0.46 19.34
N PHE A 409 5.26 0.82 20.59
CA PHE A 409 4.19 0.89 21.60
C PHE A 409 3.62 2.31 21.80
N LEU A 410 4.46 3.36 21.75
CA LEU A 410 4.00 4.73 22.00
C LEU A 410 3.41 5.40 20.76
N LEU A 411 3.90 5.11 19.56
CA LEU A 411 3.44 5.79 18.36
C LEU A 411 1.96 5.53 18.06
N PRO A 412 1.42 4.30 18.14
CA PRO A 412 -0.01 4.06 17.99
C PRO A 412 -0.88 4.74 19.06
N LEU A 413 -0.37 4.87 20.29
CA LEU A 413 -1.06 5.58 21.36
C LEU A 413 -1.14 7.09 21.12
N LEU A 414 -0.04 7.67 20.59
CA LEU A 414 0.04 9.10 20.29
C LEU A 414 -0.68 9.47 18.99
N ALA A 415 -0.70 8.60 18.02
CA ALA A 415 -1.31 8.80 16.71
C ALA A 415 -2.22 7.61 16.35
N PRO A 416 -3.33 7.39 17.10
CA PRO A 416 -4.22 6.26 16.82
C PRO A 416 -4.80 6.37 15.43
N ASN A 417 -4.85 5.26 14.72
CA ASN A 417 -5.45 5.17 13.41
C ASN A 417 -6.98 5.37 13.53
N ARG A 418 -7.48 6.55 13.17
CA ARG A 418 -8.91 6.90 13.23
C ARG A 418 -9.65 6.52 11.94
N GLY A 419 -9.17 5.55 11.21
CA GLY A 419 -9.92 4.93 10.10
C GLY A 419 -10.22 5.82 8.89
N LYS A 420 -9.70 7.03 8.78
CA LYS A 420 -9.78 7.80 7.54
C LYS A 420 -8.65 7.38 6.62
N ASP A 421 -8.89 6.31 5.91
CA ASP A 421 -8.03 5.88 4.82
C ASP A 421 -8.11 6.96 3.72
N PRO A 422 -6.99 7.56 3.26
CA PRO A 422 -7.01 8.48 2.13
C PRO A 422 -7.61 7.85 0.87
N SER A 423 -7.59 6.53 0.78
CA SER A 423 -8.31 5.77 -0.24
C SER A 423 -9.83 5.94 -0.12
N ALA A 424 -10.37 6.20 1.07
CA ALA A 424 -11.81 6.34 1.26
C ALA A 424 -12.38 7.59 0.58
N GLU A 425 -11.61 8.69 0.48
CA GLU A 425 -12.01 9.88 -0.29
C GLU A 425 -12.10 9.63 -1.81
N MET A 426 -11.34 8.65 -2.30
CA MET A 426 -11.34 8.29 -3.72
C MET A 426 -12.43 7.30 -4.09
N ILE A 427 -13.00 6.58 -3.12
CA ILE A 427 -13.97 5.52 -3.40
C ILE A 427 -15.26 6.07 -4.00
N PRO A 428 -15.90 7.15 -3.49
CA PRO A 428 -17.10 7.70 -4.10
C PRO A 428 -16.86 8.09 -5.57
N VAL A 429 -15.80 8.84 -5.84
CA VAL A 429 -15.43 9.25 -7.20
C VAL A 429 -15.19 8.05 -8.11
N THR A 430 -14.55 7.00 -7.59
CA THR A 430 -14.34 5.75 -8.35
C THR A 430 -15.66 5.07 -8.68
N ILE A 431 -16.60 5.05 -7.74
CA ILE A 431 -17.94 4.48 -7.94
C ILE A 431 -18.68 5.27 -9.03
N ASP A 432 -18.63 6.60 -9.01
CA ASP A 432 -19.30 7.44 -10.00
C ASP A 432 -18.76 7.22 -11.42
N VAL A 433 -17.44 7.14 -11.58
CA VAL A 433 -16.80 6.75 -12.86
C VAL A 433 -17.28 5.38 -13.34
N LEU A 434 -17.31 4.38 -12.44
CA LEU A 434 -17.76 3.04 -12.79
C LEU A 434 -19.24 2.98 -13.17
N ARG A 435 -20.10 3.78 -12.50
CA ARG A 435 -21.53 3.89 -12.82
C ARG A 435 -21.73 4.51 -14.21
N ALA A 436 -21.09 5.64 -14.48
CA ALA A 436 -21.16 6.29 -15.79
C ALA A 436 -20.66 5.35 -16.90
N THR A 437 -19.61 4.56 -16.64
CA THR A 437 -19.13 3.53 -17.60
C THR A 437 -20.17 2.44 -17.85
N VAL A 438 -20.86 1.97 -16.81
CA VAL A 438 -21.94 0.97 -16.95
C VAL A 438 -23.13 1.54 -17.76
N GLU A 439 -23.49 2.78 -17.53
CA GLU A 439 -24.58 3.47 -18.26
C GLU A 439 -24.23 3.59 -19.74
N GLU A 440 -23.04 4.03 -20.09
CA GLU A 440 -22.57 4.13 -21.47
C GLU A 440 -22.50 2.74 -22.16
N LEU A 441 -21.98 1.72 -21.46
CA LEU A 441 -21.98 0.35 -21.97
C LEU A 441 -23.40 -0.19 -22.23
N THR A 442 -24.34 0.18 -21.35
CA THR A 442 -25.74 -0.21 -21.50
C THR A 442 -26.37 0.40 -22.78
N GLY A 443 -26.03 1.66 -23.08
CA GLY A 443 -26.45 2.34 -24.30
C GLY A 443 -25.92 1.73 -25.59
N ARG A 444 -24.79 1.00 -25.52
CA ARG A 444 -24.13 0.35 -26.68
C ARG A 444 -24.54 -1.11 -26.91
N ILE A 445 -25.56 -1.60 -26.22
CA ILE A 445 -26.03 -2.97 -26.38
C ILE A 445 -26.71 -3.15 -27.74
N THR A 446 -26.16 -4.07 -28.55
CA THR A 446 -26.76 -4.55 -29.80
C THR A 446 -27.10 -6.05 -29.68
N PRO A 447 -27.94 -6.62 -30.53
CA PRO A 447 -28.25 -8.04 -30.49
C PRO A 447 -27.01 -8.95 -30.59
N GLU A 448 -25.95 -8.50 -31.28
CA GLU A 448 -24.74 -9.24 -31.57
C GLU A 448 -23.74 -9.22 -30.37
N ASN A 449 -23.61 -8.08 -29.67
CA ASN A 449 -22.62 -7.90 -28.58
C ASN A 449 -23.23 -8.03 -27.17
N ARG A 450 -24.55 -8.21 -27.09
CA ARG A 450 -25.32 -8.17 -25.84
C ARG A 450 -24.73 -9.07 -24.75
N ARG A 451 -24.38 -10.31 -25.08
CA ARG A 451 -23.85 -11.27 -24.11
C ARG A 451 -22.51 -10.83 -23.54
N ALA A 452 -21.61 -10.33 -24.40
CA ALA A 452 -20.31 -9.84 -24.00
C ALA A 452 -20.42 -8.60 -23.10
N ILE A 453 -21.23 -7.60 -23.50
CA ILE A 453 -21.44 -6.38 -22.72
C ILE A 453 -22.01 -6.70 -21.32
N LEU A 454 -22.99 -7.60 -21.24
CA LEU A 454 -23.59 -7.97 -19.96
C LEU A 454 -22.61 -8.67 -19.01
N MET A 455 -21.69 -9.48 -19.56
CA MET A 455 -20.60 -10.07 -18.74
C MET A 455 -19.63 -9.03 -18.22
N VAL A 456 -19.32 -8.00 -19.00
CA VAL A 456 -18.47 -6.88 -18.57
C VAL A 456 -19.19 -6.02 -17.53
N ILE A 457 -20.46 -5.67 -17.75
CA ILE A 457 -21.29 -4.96 -16.77
C ILE A 457 -21.34 -5.70 -15.43
N ASP A 458 -21.47 -7.04 -15.42
CA ASP A 458 -21.43 -7.85 -14.19
C ASP A 458 -20.09 -7.70 -13.43
N GLN A 459 -18.95 -7.59 -14.14
CA GLN A 459 -17.65 -7.35 -13.51
C GLN A 459 -17.58 -5.94 -12.88
N TYR A 460 -18.06 -4.92 -13.58
CA TYR A 460 -18.12 -3.54 -13.07
C TYR A 460 -19.00 -3.44 -11.83
N THR A 461 -20.17 -4.05 -11.86
CA THR A 461 -21.10 -4.06 -10.72
C THR A 461 -20.52 -4.76 -9.50
N LYS A 462 -19.83 -5.90 -9.70
CA LYS A 462 -19.11 -6.56 -8.60
C LYS A 462 -18.00 -5.67 -8.03
N ARG A 463 -17.36 -4.87 -8.87
CA ARG A 463 -16.33 -3.91 -8.44
C ARG A 463 -16.94 -2.79 -7.60
N ILE A 464 -18.05 -2.22 -8.06
CA ILE A 464 -18.82 -1.20 -7.32
C ILE A 464 -19.24 -1.76 -5.95
N GLY A 465 -19.85 -2.93 -5.88
CA GLY A 465 -20.29 -3.55 -4.62
C GLY A 465 -19.15 -3.79 -3.63
N ARG A 466 -17.95 -4.17 -4.09
CA ARG A 466 -16.77 -4.30 -3.21
C ARG A 466 -16.30 -2.95 -2.67
N LEU A 467 -16.40 -1.89 -3.46
CA LEU A 467 -16.01 -0.54 -3.05
C LEU A 467 -17.01 0.02 -2.02
N GLN A 468 -18.30 -0.18 -2.22
CA GLN A 468 -19.34 0.21 -1.28
C GLN A 468 -19.19 -0.46 0.09
N GLN A 469 -18.87 -1.76 0.12
CA GLN A 469 -18.57 -2.47 1.38
C GLN A 469 -17.39 -1.87 2.16
N ARG A 470 -16.43 -1.22 1.48
CA ARG A 470 -15.28 -0.57 2.14
C ARG A 470 -15.62 0.76 2.79
N ILE A 471 -16.63 1.45 2.31
CA ILE A 471 -17.03 2.75 2.89
C ILE A 471 -17.80 2.54 4.21
N GLY A 472 -18.37 1.35 4.44
CA GLY A 472 -19.19 1.07 5.62
C GLY A 472 -20.49 1.88 5.68
N ASP A 473 -20.85 2.51 4.58
CA ASP A 473 -21.98 3.43 4.45
C ASP A 473 -23.21 2.74 3.83
N THR A 474 -23.36 1.46 4.09
CA THR A 474 -24.61 0.78 3.80
C THR A 474 -25.51 0.98 5.00
N ASP A 475 -26.55 1.79 4.85
CA ASP A 475 -27.76 1.68 5.66
C ASP A 475 -28.49 0.40 5.17
N PRO A 476 -28.27 -0.75 5.82
CA PRO A 476 -28.86 -2.02 5.34
C PRO A 476 -30.38 -1.99 5.44
N GLN A 477 -30.91 -1.18 6.35
CA GLN A 477 -32.36 -1.08 6.59
C GLN A 477 -33.03 -0.25 5.49
N GLY A 478 -32.43 0.86 5.06
CA GLY A 478 -32.95 1.67 3.96
C GLY A 478 -32.91 0.93 2.61
N PHE A 479 -31.84 0.16 2.36
CA PHE A 479 -31.77 -0.66 1.14
C PHE A 479 -32.77 -1.81 1.14
N GLU A 480 -32.97 -2.49 2.26
CA GLU A 480 -33.97 -3.56 2.41
C GLU A 480 -35.38 -3.03 2.23
N GLN A 481 -35.71 -1.85 2.77
CA GLN A 481 -36.98 -1.18 2.55
C GLN A 481 -37.24 -0.89 1.07
N LEU A 482 -36.26 -0.36 0.35
CA LEU A 482 -36.38 -0.10 -1.08
C LEU A 482 -36.58 -1.40 -1.88
N GLN A 483 -35.92 -2.49 -1.50
CA GLN A 483 -36.13 -3.79 -2.14
C GLN A 483 -37.54 -4.32 -1.94
N ILE A 484 -38.10 -4.17 -0.74
CA ILE A 484 -39.49 -4.55 -0.44
C ILE A 484 -40.45 -3.70 -1.27
N GLU A 485 -40.19 -2.41 -1.37
CA GLU A 485 -41.02 -1.48 -2.15
C GLU A 485 -40.97 -1.78 -3.65
N ALA A 486 -39.82 -2.10 -4.20
CA ALA A 486 -39.68 -2.53 -5.60
C ALA A 486 -40.48 -3.82 -5.88
N LEU A 487 -40.54 -4.75 -4.93
CA LEU A 487 -41.41 -5.94 -5.03
C LEU A 487 -42.90 -5.59 -4.96
N HIS A 488 -43.26 -4.52 -4.24
CA HIS A 488 -44.62 -4.02 -4.24
C HIS A 488 -44.99 -3.40 -5.59
N TRP A 489 -44.10 -2.66 -6.23
CA TRP A 489 -44.30 -2.12 -7.60
C TRP A 489 -44.46 -3.24 -8.64
N GLU A 490 -43.63 -4.29 -8.56
CA GLU A 490 -43.82 -5.49 -9.42
C GLU A 490 -45.20 -6.13 -9.22
N LYS A 491 -45.61 -6.31 -7.96
CA LYS A 491 -46.92 -6.88 -7.60
C LYS A 491 -48.07 -6.03 -8.12
N GLU A 492 -48.00 -4.72 -7.96
CA GLU A 492 -49.05 -3.80 -8.43
C GLU A 492 -49.17 -3.86 -9.95
N PHE A 493 -48.06 -3.79 -10.67
CA PHE A 493 -48.00 -3.90 -12.12
C PHE A 493 -48.66 -5.20 -12.62
N VAL A 494 -48.28 -6.35 -12.04
CA VAL A 494 -48.85 -7.65 -12.46
C VAL A 494 -50.30 -7.77 -12.11
N ARG A 495 -50.75 -7.22 -10.97
CA ARG A 495 -52.16 -7.18 -10.58
C ARG A 495 -53.00 -6.34 -11.53
N ASP A 496 -52.52 -5.17 -11.93
CA ASP A 496 -53.19 -4.29 -12.87
C ASP A 496 -53.29 -4.95 -14.25
N ARG A 497 -52.21 -5.64 -14.69
CA ARG A 497 -52.23 -6.44 -15.93
C ARG A 497 -53.26 -7.56 -15.87
N LEU A 498 -53.39 -8.25 -14.73
CA LEU A 498 -54.36 -9.29 -14.54
C LEU A 498 -55.81 -8.73 -14.58
N ALA A 499 -56.04 -7.57 -13.95
CA ALA A 499 -57.32 -6.89 -13.98
C ALA A 499 -57.71 -6.45 -15.39
N ASP A 500 -56.77 -5.87 -16.14
CA ASP A 500 -56.98 -5.47 -17.53
C ASP A 500 -57.25 -6.65 -18.46
N THR A 501 -56.52 -7.76 -18.27
CA THR A 501 -56.75 -9.01 -19.01
C THR A 501 -58.13 -9.60 -18.71
N LYS A 502 -58.65 -9.48 -17.49
CA LYS A 502 -59.99 -9.96 -17.12
C LYS A 502 -61.08 -8.99 -17.59
N ALA A 503 -60.82 -7.69 -17.70
CA ALA A 503 -61.79 -6.67 -18.18
C ALA A 503 -61.94 -6.69 -19.71
N HIS A 504 -60.85 -6.99 -20.45
CA HIS A 504 -60.81 -7.02 -21.87
C HIS A 504 -60.40 -8.41 -22.37
N PRO A 505 -61.32 -9.38 -22.40
CA PRO A 505 -61.00 -10.77 -22.79
C PRO A 505 -60.54 -10.82 -24.24
N ALA A 506 -59.46 -11.57 -24.51
CA ALA A 506 -58.97 -11.81 -25.84
C ALA A 506 -60.03 -12.60 -26.69
N ALA A 507 -59.96 -12.39 -27.99
CA ALA A 507 -60.90 -13.06 -28.95
C ALA A 507 -60.73 -14.59 -28.98
N ASP A 508 -59.57 -15.10 -28.54
CA ASP A 508 -59.23 -16.51 -28.44
C ASP A 508 -59.19 -16.96 -26.97
N THR A 509 -59.97 -17.93 -26.59
CA THR A 509 -60.08 -18.48 -25.24
C THR A 509 -58.74 -19.04 -24.74
N ALA A 510 -57.93 -19.65 -25.58
CA ALA A 510 -56.63 -20.17 -25.22
C ALA A 510 -55.63 -19.07 -24.88
N THR A 511 -55.61 -17.97 -25.61
CA THR A 511 -54.76 -16.78 -25.31
C THR A 511 -55.20 -16.08 -24.03
N GLN A 512 -56.50 -16.05 -23.76
CA GLN A 512 -57.06 -15.50 -22.51
C GLN A 512 -56.61 -16.31 -21.29
N GLU A 513 -56.75 -17.62 -21.37
CA GLU A 513 -56.37 -18.56 -20.29
C GLU A 513 -54.85 -18.53 -20.05
N LEU A 514 -54.03 -18.43 -21.09
CA LEU A 514 -52.58 -18.25 -21.05
C LEU A 514 -52.15 -17.03 -20.28
N ASN A 515 -52.72 -15.85 -20.61
CA ASN A 515 -52.38 -14.60 -19.95
C ASN A 515 -52.80 -14.54 -18.49
N VAL A 516 -54.01 -15.07 -18.15
CA VAL A 516 -54.51 -15.14 -16.77
C VAL A 516 -53.59 -16.04 -15.92
N GLU A 517 -53.29 -17.25 -16.40
CA GLU A 517 -52.46 -18.24 -15.69
C GLU A 517 -51.03 -17.70 -15.46
N ALA A 518 -50.44 -17.03 -16.48
CA ALA A 518 -49.12 -16.42 -16.38
C ALA A 518 -49.08 -15.31 -15.31
N CYS A 519 -50.10 -14.42 -15.23
CA CYS A 519 -50.19 -13.39 -14.22
C CYS A 519 -50.39 -13.95 -12.82
N GLU A 520 -51.25 -14.97 -12.67
CA GLU A 520 -51.50 -15.62 -11.35
C GLU A 520 -50.28 -16.32 -10.81
N ARG A 521 -49.53 -17.06 -11.64
CA ARG A 521 -48.25 -17.67 -11.26
C ARG A 521 -47.18 -16.64 -10.85
N MET A 522 -47.10 -15.54 -11.54
CA MET A 522 -46.16 -14.49 -11.19
C MET A 522 -46.52 -13.80 -9.86
N LEU A 523 -47.79 -13.51 -9.64
CA LEU A 523 -48.28 -12.99 -8.34
C LEU A 523 -47.96 -13.92 -7.18
N ASP A 524 -48.16 -15.24 -7.35
CA ASP A 524 -47.84 -16.21 -6.31
C ASP A 524 -46.33 -16.23 -5.99
N GLN A 525 -45.49 -16.12 -7.01
CA GLN A 525 -44.03 -16.02 -6.82
C GLN A 525 -43.63 -14.75 -6.06
N ILE A 526 -44.17 -13.58 -6.41
CA ILE A 526 -43.88 -12.31 -5.75
C ILE A 526 -44.38 -12.34 -4.29
N MET A 527 -45.62 -12.86 -4.04
CA MET A 527 -46.16 -12.96 -2.69
C MET A 527 -45.35 -13.92 -1.81
N ASN A 528 -44.91 -15.04 -2.33
CA ASN A 528 -44.04 -15.95 -1.58
C ASN A 528 -42.72 -15.32 -1.19
N THR A 529 -42.14 -14.50 -2.09
CA THR A 529 -40.90 -13.78 -1.79
C THR A 529 -41.11 -12.72 -0.71
N LEU A 530 -42.17 -11.92 -0.81
CA LEU A 530 -42.52 -10.91 0.20
C LEU A 530 -42.74 -11.55 1.59
N ARG A 531 -43.38 -12.73 1.67
CA ARG A 531 -43.56 -13.46 2.95
C ARG A 531 -42.23 -13.89 3.56
N HIS A 532 -41.26 -14.33 2.78
CA HIS A 532 -39.96 -14.77 3.28
C HIS A 532 -39.03 -13.61 3.63
N THR A 533 -39.17 -12.47 2.98
CA THR A 533 -38.36 -11.26 3.25
C THR A 533 -38.82 -10.56 4.55
N SER A 534 -40.10 -10.62 4.91
CA SER A 534 -40.65 -9.99 6.11
C SER A 534 -40.42 -10.78 7.41
N THR A 535 -39.94 -12.04 7.35
CA THR A 535 -39.88 -12.94 8.53
C THR A 535 -38.46 -13.13 9.08
N ASP A 536 -37.39 -12.61 8.44
CA ASP A 536 -36.00 -12.84 8.85
C ASP A 536 -35.14 -11.54 8.75
N PRO A 537 -35.05 -10.76 9.86
CA PRO A 537 -34.33 -9.47 9.85
C PRO A 537 -32.80 -9.58 9.83
N THR A 538 -32.21 -10.79 9.79
CA THR A 538 -30.76 -11.00 9.89
C THR A 538 -30.08 -11.43 8.60
N SER A 539 -30.82 -11.64 7.52
CA SER A 539 -30.21 -12.11 6.26
C SER A 539 -29.89 -10.99 5.29
N GLY A 540 -28.70 -10.42 5.35
CA GLY A 540 -28.12 -9.55 4.31
C GLY A 540 -27.90 -10.26 2.95
N HIS A 541 -28.89 -11.04 2.50
CA HIS A 541 -28.82 -11.96 1.36
C HIS A 541 -29.91 -11.75 0.31
N ALA A 542 -30.59 -10.59 0.31
CA ALA A 542 -31.63 -10.30 -0.68
C ALA A 542 -31.09 -10.36 -2.15
N VAL A 543 -29.82 -9.98 -2.36
CA VAL A 543 -29.17 -10.13 -3.68
C VAL A 543 -29.00 -11.61 -4.08
N SER A 544 -28.84 -12.51 -3.10
CA SER A 544 -28.81 -13.96 -3.38
C SER A 544 -30.19 -14.52 -3.73
N GLN A 545 -31.27 -13.87 -3.29
CA GLN A 545 -32.63 -14.33 -3.52
C GLN A 545 -33.11 -14.04 -4.95
N ILE A 546 -32.76 -12.88 -5.55
CA ILE A 546 -33.03 -12.64 -6.98
C ILE A 546 -32.28 -13.66 -7.84
N ARG A 547 -31.01 -13.96 -7.53
CA ARG A 547 -30.27 -15.08 -8.16
C ARG A 547 -30.86 -16.45 -7.82
N GLY A 548 -31.38 -16.62 -6.61
CA GLY A 548 -32.08 -17.83 -6.16
C GLY A 548 -33.36 -18.10 -6.94
N ARG A 549 -34.12 -17.04 -7.26
CA ARG A 549 -35.34 -17.15 -8.08
C ARG A 549 -35.04 -17.68 -9.48
N VAL A 550 -34.04 -17.14 -10.14
CA VAL A 550 -33.65 -17.60 -11.49
C VAL A 550 -33.16 -19.04 -11.44
N ARG A 551 -32.38 -19.42 -10.41
CA ARG A 551 -31.91 -20.82 -10.23
C ARG A 551 -33.01 -21.75 -9.75
N MET A 552 -33.93 -21.31 -8.89
CA MET A 552 -35.05 -22.11 -8.41
C MET A 552 -36.04 -22.36 -9.55
N PHE A 553 -36.27 -21.37 -10.41
CA PHE A 553 -37.07 -21.49 -11.62
C PHE A 553 -36.45 -22.50 -12.62
N GLN A 554 -35.13 -22.47 -12.82
CA GLN A 554 -34.43 -23.47 -13.63
C GLN A 554 -34.45 -24.86 -13.01
N ARG A 555 -34.42 -25.01 -11.67
CA ARG A 555 -34.51 -26.31 -10.98
C ARG A 555 -35.94 -26.84 -10.94
N GLN A 556 -36.96 -25.98 -10.75
CA GLN A 556 -38.36 -26.40 -10.85
C GLN A 556 -38.68 -26.89 -12.27
N MET A 557 -38.17 -26.24 -13.31
CA MET A 557 -38.29 -26.72 -14.70
C MET A 557 -37.70 -28.11 -14.89
N SER A 558 -36.50 -28.38 -14.35
CA SER A 558 -35.89 -29.72 -14.44
C SER A 558 -36.70 -30.79 -13.70
N ASN A 559 -37.31 -30.43 -12.59
CA ASN A 559 -38.11 -31.37 -11.83
C ASN A 559 -39.54 -31.55 -12.37
N TYR A 560 -40.13 -30.51 -12.99
CA TYR A 560 -41.42 -30.62 -13.70
C TYR A 560 -41.27 -31.46 -14.98
N ALA A 561 -40.25 -31.27 -15.76
CA ALA A 561 -39.97 -32.10 -16.90
C ALA A 561 -39.87 -33.62 -16.56
N LYS A 562 -39.30 -33.92 -15.38
CA LYS A 562 -39.25 -35.30 -14.84
C LYS A 562 -40.59 -35.82 -14.32
N ARG A 563 -41.48 -34.93 -13.81
CA ARG A 563 -42.81 -35.31 -13.31
C ARG A 563 -43.86 -35.43 -14.45
N THR A 564 -43.73 -34.68 -15.52
CA THR A 564 -44.66 -34.69 -16.67
C THR A 564 -44.57 -36.00 -17.48
N VAL A 565 -43.40 -36.65 -17.49
CA VAL A 565 -43.23 -37.98 -18.08
C VAL A 565 -44.05 -39.06 -17.33
N SER A 566 -44.42 -38.81 -16.06
CA SER A 566 -45.18 -39.78 -15.21
C SER A 566 -46.71 -39.59 -15.22
N LYS A 567 -47.23 -38.51 -15.82
CA LYS A 567 -48.69 -38.17 -15.78
C LYS A 567 -49.35 -38.07 -17.15
N ILE A 568 -48.85 -38.78 -18.18
CA ILE A 568 -49.54 -38.91 -19.44
C ILE A 568 -50.63 -39.96 -19.30
N ARG A 569 -51.78 -39.52 -18.78
CA ARG A 569 -53.09 -40.13 -19.09
C ARG A 569 -54.23 -39.15 -18.75
N HIS A 570 -54.88 -38.71 -19.84
CA HIS A 570 -56.19 -38.07 -19.93
C HIS A 570 -56.35 -36.57 -19.59
N THR A 571 -56.64 -35.88 -20.63
CA THR A 571 -57.14 -34.54 -20.99
C THR A 571 -56.02 -33.57 -21.44
N THR A 572 -56.09 -33.24 -22.73
CA THR A 572 -55.26 -32.20 -23.34
C THR A 572 -55.68 -30.84 -22.81
N PRO A 573 -54.83 -30.12 -22.02
CA PRO A 573 -55.13 -28.74 -21.67
C PRO A 573 -55.06 -27.89 -22.95
N LEU A 574 -55.92 -26.89 -23.05
CA LEU A 574 -55.98 -25.95 -24.20
C LEU A 574 -54.66 -25.18 -24.41
N VAL A 575 -53.83 -25.08 -23.37
CA VAL A 575 -52.54 -24.36 -23.35
C VAL A 575 -51.43 -25.25 -22.81
N SER A 576 -50.28 -25.32 -23.52
CA SER A 576 -49.14 -26.12 -23.06
C SER A 576 -48.38 -25.40 -21.92
N GLU A 577 -47.78 -26.18 -21.00
CA GLU A 577 -46.94 -25.66 -19.92
C GLU A 577 -45.74 -24.79 -20.44
N ASP A 578 -45.23 -25.14 -21.61
CA ASP A 578 -44.12 -24.38 -22.23
C ASP A 578 -44.59 -22.99 -22.71
N GLN A 579 -45.85 -22.87 -23.17
CA GLN A 579 -46.43 -21.59 -23.57
C GLN A 579 -46.69 -20.71 -22.34
N ILE A 580 -47.21 -21.27 -21.24
CA ILE A 580 -47.40 -20.54 -19.97
C ILE A 580 -46.07 -20.04 -19.44
N PHE A 581 -45.03 -20.88 -19.52
CA PHE A 581 -43.68 -20.51 -19.13
C PHE A 581 -43.10 -19.37 -19.96
N ALA A 582 -43.23 -19.46 -21.29
CA ALA A 582 -42.75 -18.40 -22.19
C ALA A 582 -43.46 -17.07 -21.90
N ARG A 583 -44.77 -17.12 -21.69
CA ARG A 583 -45.57 -15.91 -21.39
C ARG A 583 -45.25 -15.31 -19.98
N THR A 584 -45.09 -16.16 -18.98
CA THR A 584 -44.65 -15.72 -17.65
C THR A 584 -43.30 -15.02 -17.70
N ARG A 585 -42.38 -15.49 -18.53
CA ARG A 585 -41.07 -14.90 -18.74
C ARG A 585 -41.15 -13.53 -19.42
N GLU A 586 -42.00 -13.38 -20.44
CA GLU A 586 -42.26 -12.07 -21.09
C GLU A 586 -42.84 -11.08 -20.11
N LEU A 587 -43.84 -11.50 -19.34
CA LEU A 587 -44.47 -10.69 -18.30
C LEU A 587 -43.44 -10.27 -17.20
N GLN A 588 -42.50 -11.14 -16.88
CA GLN A 588 -41.43 -10.84 -15.93
C GLN A 588 -40.48 -9.78 -16.46
N VAL A 589 -40.16 -9.77 -17.76
CA VAL A 589 -39.38 -8.70 -18.40
C VAL A 589 -40.15 -7.39 -18.42
N GLU A 590 -41.46 -7.41 -18.72
CA GLU A 590 -42.32 -6.22 -18.68
C GLU A 590 -42.36 -5.60 -17.25
N ALA A 591 -42.49 -6.43 -16.21
CA ALA A 591 -42.48 -5.98 -14.83
C ALA A 591 -41.12 -5.39 -14.41
N ILE A 592 -40.00 -6.00 -14.83
CA ILE A 592 -38.66 -5.48 -14.61
C ILE A 592 -38.50 -4.09 -15.24
N HIS A 593 -38.95 -3.90 -16.47
CA HIS A 593 -38.93 -2.59 -17.13
C HIS A 593 -39.74 -1.54 -16.37
N HIS A 594 -40.92 -1.91 -15.86
CA HIS A 594 -41.72 -1.01 -15.03
C HIS A 594 -41.00 -0.58 -13.76
N VAL A 595 -40.37 -1.50 -13.04
CA VAL A 595 -39.58 -1.16 -11.83
C VAL A 595 -38.36 -0.31 -12.15
N ILE A 596 -37.66 -0.60 -13.25
CA ILE A 596 -36.55 0.23 -13.72
C ILE A 596 -36.98 1.67 -13.97
N GLY A 597 -38.13 1.87 -14.65
CA GLY A 597 -38.71 3.20 -14.88
C GLY A 597 -38.99 3.93 -13.56
N ARG A 598 -39.65 3.23 -12.61
CA ARG A 598 -39.93 3.78 -11.27
C ARG A 598 -38.67 4.14 -10.49
N LEU A 599 -37.64 3.30 -10.53
CA LEU A 599 -36.37 3.59 -9.85
C LEU A 599 -35.69 4.84 -10.40
N ILE A 600 -35.74 5.04 -11.72
CA ILE A 600 -35.21 6.25 -12.37
C ILE A 600 -36.00 7.49 -11.95
N ASP A 601 -37.32 7.41 -11.90
CA ASP A 601 -38.19 8.51 -11.48
C ASP A 601 -37.95 8.88 -10.01
N GLU A 602 -37.80 7.89 -9.11
CA GLU A 602 -37.51 8.11 -7.70
C GLU A 602 -36.11 8.69 -7.45
N MET A 603 -35.13 8.38 -8.29
CA MET A 603 -33.80 9.02 -8.24
C MET A 603 -33.88 10.52 -8.53
N GLY A 604 -34.87 10.96 -9.33
CA GLY A 604 -35.13 12.37 -9.61
C GLY A 604 -35.89 13.13 -8.51
N GLN A 605 -36.53 12.41 -7.57
CA GLN A 605 -37.41 13.00 -6.55
C GLN A 605 -36.80 13.02 -5.13
N ASP A 606 -35.56 12.55 -4.95
CA ASP A 606 -34.83 12.47 -3.66
C ASP A 606 -35.60 11.73 -2.53
N THR A 607 -36.59 10.88 -2.86
CA THR A 607 -37.41 10.16 -1.89
C THR A 607 -36.61 9.03 -1.23
N TYR A 608 -35.75 8.38 -1.98
CA TYR A 608 -34.85 7.31 -1.55
C TYR A 608 -33.39 7.68 -1.80
N ASN A 609 -32.49 7.07 -1.01
CA ASN A 609 -31.05 7.27 -1.25
C ASN A 609 -30.68 6.86 -2.68
N THR A 610 -30.16 7.81 -3.44
CA THR A 610 -29.75 7.64 -4.86
C THR A 610 -28.80 6.46 -5.05
N GLU A 611 -27.97 6.15 -4.04
CA GLU A 611 -27.07 4.99 -4.07
C GLU A 611 -27.82 3.68 -4.00
N HIS A 612 -28.86 3.59 -3.14
CA HIS A 612 -29.69 2.41 -3.04
C HIS A 612 -30.50 2.17 -4.31
N CYS A 613 -31.06 3.24 -4.90
CA CYS A 613 -31.77 3.18 -6.17
C CYS A 613 -30.84 2.69 -7.30
N SER A 614 -29.62 3.23 -7.39
CA SER A 614 -28.65 2.80 -8.40
C SER A 614 -28.21 1.35 -8.24
N ALA A 615 -27.98 0.89 -7.01
CA ALA A 615 -27.61 -0.51 -6.74
C ALA A 615 -28.74 -1.47 -7.13
N LEU A 616 -29.98 -1.13 -6.78
CA LEU A 616 -31.14 -1.95 -7.09
C LEU A 616 -31.44 -1.93 -8.60
N LEU A 617 -31.30 -0.79 -9.28
CA LEU A 617 -31.40 -0.65 -10.72
C LEU A 617 -30.46 -1.62 -11.45
N LEU A 618 -29.20 -1.72 -11.00
CA LEU A 618 -28.23 -2.65 -11.58
C LEU A 618 -28.61 -4.11 -11.37
N ASP A 619 -29.21 -4.45 -10.23
CA ASP A 619 -29.70 -5.81 -9.97
C ASP A 619 -30.90 -6.17 -10.85
N TYR A 620 -31.82 -5.23 -11.10
CA TYR A 620 -32.93 -5.43 -12.05
C TYR A 620 -32.47 -5.54 -13.51
N ARG A 621 -31.51 -4.70 -13.94
CA ARG A 621 -30.88 -4.84 -15.27
C ARG A 621 -30.21 -6.19 -15.46
N ARG A 622 -29.59 -6.72 -14.41
CA ARG A 622 -28.95 -8.03 -14.42
C ARG A 622 -29.98 -9.15 -14.51
N ALA A 623 -31.11 -9.04 -13.80
CA ALA A 623 -32.23 -9.98 -13.87
C ALA A 623 -32.85 -10.00 -15.26
N GLU A 624 -33.07 -8.83 -15.86
CA GLU A 624 -33.53 -8.69 -17.26
C GLU A 624 -32.64 -9.46 -18.23
N ALA A 625 -31.32 -9.21 -18.13
CA ALA A 625 -30.33 -9.86 -18.97
C ALA A 625 -30.35 -11.40 -18.88
N SER A 626 -30.48 -11.91 -17.64
CA SER A 626 -30.50 -13.37 -17.40
C SER A 626 -31.75 -14.04 -17.96
N LEU A 627 -32.87 -13.32 -17.99
CA LEU A 627 -34.14 -13.82 -18.54
C LEU A 627 -34.14 -13.85 -20.08
N GLN A 628 -33.39 -12.96 -20.71
CA GLN A 628 -33.36 -12.87 -22.18
C GLN A 628 -32.38 -13.85 -22.87
N THR A 629 -31.52 -14.52 -22.09
CA THR A 629 -30.49 -15.42 -22.63
C THR A 629 -30.99 -16.87 -22.69
N ARG A 630 -31.13 -17.48 -23.89
CA ARG A 630 -31.25 -18.93 -24.04
C ARG A 630 -29.87 -19.59 -23.89
N PRO A 631 -29.67 -20.65 -23.11
CA PRO A 631 -28.41 -21.36 -23.04
C PRO A 631 -28.24 -22.20 -24.33
N THR A 632 -27.44 -21.73 -25.28
CA THR A 632 -26.95 -22.51 -26.40
C THR A 632 -25.49 -22.88 -26.14
N MET A 633 -25.17 -24.18 -26.10
CA MET A 633 -23.84 -24.73 -25.77
C MET A 633 -22.79 -24.62 -26.90
N SER A 634 -23.05 -23.86 -27.96
CA SER A 634 -22.17 -23.74 -29.11
C SER A 634 -21.73 -22.30 -29.27
N GLY A 635 -20.52 -21.97 -28.86
CA GLY A 635 -19.94 -20.64 -29.06
C GLY A 635 -18.93 -20.15 -28.00
N THR A 636 -18.25 -21.06 -27.30
CA THR A 636 -17.39 -20.69 -26.15
C THR A 636 -16.18 -19.84 -26.55
N THR A 637 -15.54 -20.09 -27.67
CA THR A 637 -14.30 -19.40 -28.09
C THR A 637 -14.59 -18.00 -28.64
N GLU A 638 -15.60 -17.87 -29.49
CA GLU A 638 -16.03 -16.62 -30.13
C GLU A 638 -16.58 -15.63 -29.09
N THR A 639 -17.29 -16.13 -28.07
CA THR A 639 -17.81 -15.32 -26.96
C THR A 639 -16.68 -14.81 -26.08
N ILE A 640 -15.61 -15.57 -25.86
CA ILE A 640 -14.46 -15.14 -25.05
C ILE A 640 -13.74 -13.97 -25.73
N THR A 641 -13.47 -14.06 -27.02
CA THR A 641 -12.83 -12.98 -27.79
C THR A 641 -13.69 -11.71 -27.78
N GLN A 642 -15.00 -11.82 -27.98
CA GLN A 642 -15.93 -10.69 -27.91
C GLN A 642 -15.96 -10.05 -26.51
N VAL A 643 -15.88 -10.83 -25.43
CA VAL A 643 -15.82 -10.30 -24.05
C VAL A 643 -14.52 -9.54 -23.82
N GLU A 644 -13.39 -10.01 -24.34
CA GLU A 644 -12.10 -9.32 -24.26
C GLU A 644 -12.12 -7.99 -25.03
N ASP A 645 -12.70 -7.95 -26.21
CA ASP A 645 -12.85 -6.74 -27.02
C ASP A 645 -13.73 -5.71 -26.32
N VAL A 646 -14.89 -6.12 -25.80
CA VAL A 646 -15.78 -5.24 -25.02
C VAL A 646 -15.11 -4.75 -23.73
N LYS A 647 -14.33 -5.61 -23.06
CA LYS A 647 -13.57 -5.24 -21.88
C LYS A 647 -12.50 -4.19 -22.22
N ARG A 648 -11.83 -4.31 -23.34
CA ARG A 648 -10.86 -3.33 -23.82
C ARG A 648 -11.53 -1.99 -24.17
N GLU A 649 -12.70 -2.03 -24.83
CA GLU A 649 -13.53 -0.86 -25.10
C GLU A 649 -14.00 -0.18 -23.82
N SER A 650 -14.44 -0.95 -22.82
CA SER A 650 -14.88 -0.42 -21.52
C SER A 650 -13.81 0.36 -20.78
N TYR A 651 -12.54 -0.01 -20.86
CA TYR A 651 -11.43 0.75 -20.33
C TYR A 651 -11.25 2.10 -21.05
N GLY A 652 -11.48 2.14 -22.36
CA GLY A 652 -11.49 3.39 -23.14
C GLY A 652 -12.59 4.35 -22.67
N ILE A 653 -13.79 3.83 -22.44
CA ILE A 653 -14.93 4.59 -21.89
C ILE A 653 -14.59 5.12 -20.47
N GLU A 654 -14.09 4.25 -19.58
CA GLU A 654 -13.71 4.63 -18.22
C GLU A 654 -12.64 5.75 -18.21
N LEU A 655 -11.67 5.71 -19.12
CA LEU A 655 -10.66 6.76 -19.30
C LEU A 655 -11.28 8.07 -19.83
N GLY A 656 -12.26 7.98 -20.73
CA GLY A 656 -13.04 9.12 -21.21
C GLY A 656 -13.80 9.82 -20.07
N MET A 657 -14.55 9.06 -19.28
CA MET A 657 -15.30 9.58 -18.12
C MET A 657 -14.39 10.31 -17.11
N ILE A 658 -13.18 9.76 -16.85
CA ILE A 658 -12.20 10.44 -15.98
C ILE A 658 -11.73 11.75 -16.61
N GLN A 659 -11.60 11.82 -17.94
CA GLN A 659 -11.23 13.07 -18.62
C GLN A 659 -12.34 14.09 -18.50
N ASP A 660 -13.58 13.70 -18.75
CA ASP A 660 -14.75 14.56 -18.68
C ASP A 660 -14.95 15.15 -17.27
N MET A 661 -14.83 14.30 -16.21
CA MET A 661 -14.90 14.76 -14.82
C MET A 661 -13.74 15.70 -14.45
N TYR A 662 -12.56 15.49 -15.03
CA TYR A 662 -11.43 16.38 -14.82
C TYR A 662 -11.63 17.74 -15.50
N GLU A 663 -12.19 17.76 -16.70
CA GLU A 663 -12.51 19.00 -17.45
C GLU A 663 -13.69 19.77 -16.83
N ALA A 664 -14.67 19.05 -16.27
CA ALA A 664 -15.77 19.63 -15.50
C ALA A 664 -15.30 20.21 -14.15
N GLY A 665 -14.12 19.83 -13.66
CA GLY A 665 -13.58 20.29 -12.37
C GLY A 665 -14.03 19.47 -11.16
N ASP A 666 -14.75 18.37 -11.35
CA ASP A 666 -15.24 17.48 -10.30
C ASP A 666 -14.10 16.73 -9.61
N ILE A 667 -13.01 16.48 -10.35
CA ILE A 667 -11.81 15.84 -9.84
C ILE A 667 -10.56 16.66 -10.13
N ASN A 668 -9.61 16.63 -9.21
CA ASN A 668 -8.33 17.31 -9.40
C ASN A 668 -7.32 16.45 -10.19
N ARG A 669 -6.21 17.08 -10.65
CA ARG A 669 -5.17 16.41 -11.45
C ARG A 669 -4.56 15.18 -10.79
N ALA A 670 -4.43 15.17 -9.47
CA ALA A 670 -3.86 14.05 -8.73
C ALA A 670 -4.84 12.87 -8.70
N GLN A 671 -6.13 13.14 -8.49
CA GLN A 671 -7.20 12.15 -8.52
C GLN A 671 -7.33 11.53 -9.91
N ALA A 672 -7.40 12.36 -10.97
CA ALA A 672 -7.46 11.88 -12.35
C ALA A 672 -6.26 10.97 -12.71
N ARG A 673 -5.04 11.34 -12.27
CA ARG A 673 -3.84 10.52 -12.48
C ARG A 673 -3.95 9.17 -11.75
N SER A 674 -4.43 9.16 -10.52
CA SER A 674 -4.60 7.94 -9.73
C SER A 674 -5.62 6.99 -10.35
N LEU A 675 -6.77 7.50 -10.79
CA LEU A 675 -7.83 6.73 -11.45
C LEU A 675 -7.33 6.13 -12.77
N ARG A 676 -6.71 6.93 -13.63
CA ARG A 676 -6.13 6.43 -14.89
C ARG A 676 -5.08 5.35 -14.67
N ARG A 677 -4.21 5.52 -13.67
CA ARG A 677 -3.22 4.51 -13.32
C ARG A 677 -3.87 3.16 -12.99
N ASN A 678 -4.96 3.16 -12.23
CA ASN A 678 -5.69 1.94 -11.89
C ASN A 678 -6.26 1.22 -13.12
N ILE A 679 -6.76 1.98 -14.10
CA ILE A 679 -7.29 1.41 -15.35
C ILE A 679 -6.17 0.80 -16.19
N TYR A 680 -5.03 1.48 -16.32
CA TYR A 680 -3.89 0.94 -17.06
C TYR A 680 -3.33 -0.34 -16.43
N VAL A 681 -3.35 -0.44 -15.09
CA VAL A 681 -3.02 -1.69 -14.39
C VAL A 681 -3.93 -2.84 -14.84
N MET A 682 -5.25 -2.59 -14.88
CA MET A 682 -6.23 -3.60 -15.30
C MET A 682 -6.12 -3.96 -16.80
N GLN A 683 -5.75 -2.99 -17.66
CA GLN A 683 -5.46 -3.28 -19.06
C GLN A 683 -4.27 -4.22 -19.22
N VAL A 684 -3.22 -4.02 -18.45
CA VAL A 684 -2.02 -4.88 -18.47
C VAL A 684 -2.36 -6.30 -18.03
N ASP A 685 -3.19 -6.47 -17.00
CA ASP A 685 -3.63 -7.78 -16.54
C ASP A 685 -4.49 -8.49 -17.59
N ALA A 686 -5.33 -7.73 -18.32
CA ALA A 686 -6.15 -8.27 -19.41
C ALA A 686 -5.31 -8.70 -20.63
N ASP A 687 -4.27 -7.94 -20.98
CA ASP A 687 -3.40 -8.24 -22.13
C ASP A 687 -2.37 -9.35 -21.83
N SER A 688 -2.08 -9.63 -20.57
CA SER A 688 -1.09 -10.66 -20.17
C SER A 688 -1.65 -12.08 -20.14
N GLY A 689 -2.96 -12.27 -20.22
CA GLY A 689 -3.60 -13.61 -20.29
C GLY A 689 -3.40 -14.46 -19.04
N ILE A 690 -3.07 -13.85 -17.87
CA ILE A 690 -2.87 -14.52 -16.58
C ILE A 690 -4.13 -14.41 -15.71
#